data_675c2298b3baa06ca0af2bea7274b8bd
#
_entry.id   675c2298b3baa06ca0af2bea7274b8bd
#
_cell.length_a   1.000
_cell.length_b   1.000
_cell.length_c   1.000
_cell.angle_alpha   90.00
_cell.angle_beta   90.00
_cell.angle_gamma   90.00
#
_symmetry.space_group_name_H-M   'P 1'
#
loop_
_entity.id
_entity.type
_entity.pdbx_description
1 polymer ?
#
loop_
_entity_poly.entity_id
_entity_poly.type
_entity_poly.pdbx_seq_one_letter_code
_entity_poly.pdbx_strand_id
1 'polypeptide(L)'
;MNDKIIIKGAKENNLKNISLELPRNQLIVMTGLSGSGKTTLAFDTIFGEGQRRYVESLSPYARQFLGGVKKPDVESIEGLSPSISIDQKTTSHNPRSTVGTVTEIYDYLRLLYARIGTPYCPTHHIPIMGQTISEMIKTIYSYPIGAKLIILSPIVTHQKGTQKDVLEKLLKNGFIRVRLDGKLTLIEEALEYDIDKNKRHDVDIVVDRMVLNEENKDRLIEGLEVALKEAKGVADLLIGDELLHFSENYACKECGFTIPKLEPRLFSFNSPIGACPDCKGLGIKLEVDTDLLVPNDELSINQGAITYYKNILGSENIEWQEYVYLCDYYHINRDIPFKQLSKHEKQIALCGSLEPISYQLVSRNGNVMKRHGFIEGPKTHIERMYMETTSSMMREWYYSFMHENQCPTCHGDRLNDMVLSVLVGGKNIAELTKMPISSIVEFFKNLILTPQQQEIATLLIAEINNRLNFLMNVGLEYLTLHRMASTLSGGEAQRIRLATQIGSKLTGVLYVLDEPSIGLHQRDNQKLIDTMKQMRDLGNTLIVVEHDEETIEAADHIVDIGPGAGINGGKIVAQGNVQDIIQSPESITGKYLSGEWKIDVPHQRRKGNGKFLTVIGATENNLKNINVKIPLGTFCVVTGVSGSGKSTLVNETLYKYIYSKIYKKKLKSGQCKKIEGIENIDKIINVSQDPIGRTPRSNPATYTGVFDLIRETFANTIEAKEKGYTKSRFSFNVKGGRCERCQGDGVIRVPMHFLPDVYVPCEICQGKRYNEETLKIKYKGKSIYDVLEMDVETAYDFFANIPSIKNRLQVLMDVGLNYIKLGQNALTLSGGEAQRIKLAYELQKKATGKTIFILDEPTTGLHTHDVKRLIQVLMRIVDNHDSILVIEHNLDMIKVADYIIDLGPEGGDKGGYVIASGTPEEIARCEKSYTGQYLKKVLKK
;
A
#
# COMPACT_ATOMS: atom_id res chain seq x y z
N MET A 1 -11.45 37.73 16.56
CA MET A 1 -10.93 36.83 15.49
C MET A 1 -11.96 36.83 14.37
N ASN A 2 -11.55 36.92 13.11
CA ASN A 2 -12.51 36.82 12.00
C ASN A 2 -13.23 35.48 12.06
N ASP A 3 -14.57 35.48 12.18
CA ASP A 3 -15.37 34.25 12.21
C ASP A 3 -15.54 33.61 10.83
N LYS A 4 -14.86 34.18 9.82
CA LYS A 4 -14.95 33.74 8.42
C LYS A 4 -13.56 33.63 7.78
N ILE A 5 -13.45 32.76 6.79
CA ILE A 5 -12.37 32.70 5.81
C ILE A 5 -12.85 33.48 4.60
N ILE A 6 -12.15 34.55 4.23
CA ILE A 6 -12.53 35.45 3.13
C ILE A 6 -11.55 35.24 1.98
N ILE A 7 -12.02 34.78 0.85
CA ILE A 7 -11.26 34.52 -0.37
C ILE A 7 -11.62 35.59 -1.40
N LYS A 8 -10.60 36.22 -1.99
CA LYS A 8 -10.79 37.24 -3.04
C LYS A 8 -9.97 36.87 -4.27
N GLY A 9 -10.61 36.84 -5.41
CA GLY A 9 -9.97 36.76 -6.71
C GLY A 9 -9.22 35.46 -6.97
N ALA A 10 -9.76 34.29 -6.64
CA ALA A 10 -9.14 33.01 -6.96
C ALA A 10 -9.25 32.67 -8.45
N LYS A 11 -8.07 32.43 -9.10
CA LYS A 11 -7.92 32.20 -10.55
C LYS A 11 -7.11 30.95 -10.88
N GLU A 12 -6.77 30.12 -9.90
CA GLU A 12 -5.96 28.91 -10.13
C GLU A 12 -6.70 27.94 -11.07
N ASN A 13 -5.98 27.35 -12.03
CA ASN A 13 -6.50 26.40 -13.04
C ASN A 13 -7.73 26.93 -13.80
N ASN A 14 -8.91 26.35 -13.56
CA ASN A 14 -10.18 26.72 -14.24
C ASN A 14 -11.05 27.70 -13.46
N LEU A 15 -10.61 28.18 -12.30
CA LEU A 15 -11.39 29.11 -11.49
C LEU A 15 -11.50 30.49 -12.16
N LYS A 16 -12.72 31.03 -12.17
CA LYS A 16 -13.07 32.29 -12.86
C LYS A 16 -13.18 33.46 -11.90
N ASN A 17 -12.06 33.87 -11.29
CA ASN A 17 -11.98 35.01 -10.37
C ASN A 17 -12.99 34.92 -9.22
N ILE A 18 -12.97 33.76 -8.52
CA ILE A 18 -13.91 33.48 -7.44
C ILE A 18 -13.59 34.34 -6.22
N SER A 19 -14.65 34.94 -5.66
CA SER A 19 -14.62 35.57 -4.33
C SER A 19 -15.74 34.99 -3.50
N LEU A 20 -15.43 34.51 -2.29
CA LEU A 20 -16.41 33.89 -1.39
C LEU A 20 -15.99 34.04 0.08
N GLU A 21 -16.98 33.95 0.97
CA GLU A 21 -16.80 33.91 2.41
C GLU A 21 -17.24 32.54 2.94
N LEU A 22 -16.39 31.91 3.71
CA LEU A 22 -16.66 30.60 4.33
C LEU A 22 -16.73 30.78 5.86
N PRO A 23 -17.73 30.24 6.54
CA PRO A 23 -17.81 30.27 7.99
C PRO A 23 -16.73 29.37 8.62
N ARG A 24 -16.18 29.79 9.76
CA ARG A 24 -15.23 28.96 10.53
C ARG A 24 -15.98 28.06 11.50
N ASN A 25 -15.28 27.01 11.97
CA ASN A 25 -15.80 26.04 12.94
C ASN A 25 -17.09 25.33 12.45
N GLN A 26 -17.15 25.08 11.15
CA GLN A 26 -18.28 24.41 10.49
C GLN A 26 -17.78 23.30 9.58
N LEU A 27 -18.67 22.38 9.28
CA LEU A 27 -18.52 21.37 8.24
C LEU A 27 -18.99 21.97 6.89
N ILE A 28 -18.03 22.29 6.03
CA ILE A 28 -18.25 22.93 4.74
C ILE A 28 -18.08 21.86 3.65
N VAL A 29 -19.11 21.63 2.84
CA VAL A 29 -19.03 20.69 1.71
C VAL A 29 -18.91 21.48 0.41
N MET A 30 -17.86 21.17 -0.38
CA MET A 30 -17.69 21.67 -1.74
C MET A 30 -18.16 20.61 -2.74
N THR A 31 -19.22 20.88 -3.47
CA THR A 31 -19.85 19.97 -4.41
C THR A 31 -19.91 20.54 -5.83
N GLY A 32 -20.42 19.78 -6.79
CA GLY A 32 -20.57 20.15 -8.20
C GLY A 32 -20.04 19.07 -9.15
N LEU A 33 -20.15 19.25 -10.45
CA LEU A 33 -19.72 18.28 -11.47
C LEU A 33 -18.23 17.90 -11.36
N SER A 34 -17.86 16.71 -11.85
CA SER A 34 -16.46 16.33 -11.99
C SER A 34 -15.74 17.31 -12.93
N GLY A 35 -14.56 17.82 -12.50
CA GLY A 35 -13.82 18.85 -13.25
C GLY A 35 -14.37 20.28 -13.14
N SER A 36 -15.34 20.56 -12.26
CA SER A 36 -15.88 21.93 -12.08
C SER A 36 -14.93 22.89 -11.34
N GLY A 37 -13.88 22.40 -10.67
CA GLY A 37 -12.89 23.21 -9.94
C GLY A 37 -12.94 23.08 -8.43
N LYS A 38 -13.70 22.12 -7.88
CA LYS A 38 -13.80 21.85 -6.43
C LYS A 38 -12.45 21.62 -5.76
N THR A 39 -11.72 20.64 -6.25
CA THR A 39 -10.40 20.28 -5.72
C THR A 39 -9.42 21.43 -5.92
N THR A 40 -9.49 22.16 -7.03
CA THR A 40 -8.68 23.36 -7.26
C THR A 40 -8.93 24.45 -6.22
N LEU A 41 -10.20 24.70 -5.85
CA LEU A 41 -10.51 25.68 -4.82
C LEU A 41 -10.08 25.20 -3.44
N ALA A 42 -10.41 23.96 -3.07
CA ALA A 42 -10.15 23.39 -1.75
C ALA A 42 -8.65 23.15 -1.51
N PHE A 43 -7.98 22.45 -2.44
CA PHE A 43 -6.60 21.99 -2.26
C PHE A 43 -5.57 22.93 -2.87
N ASP A 44 -5.69 23.26 -4.18
CA ASP A 44 -4.67 24.06 -4.84
C ASP A 44 -4.68 25.51 -4.36
N THR A 45 -5.86 26.04 -3.95
CA THR A 45 -5.99 27.44 -3.52
C THR A 45 -6.00 27.57 -2.01
N ILE A 46 -7.00 27.06 -1.30
CA ILE A 46 -7.18 27.32 0.15
C ILE A 46 -6.09 26.60 0.96
N PHE A 47 -5.95 25.29 0.78
CA PHE A 47 -4.94 24.51 1.47
C PHE A 47 -3.54 24.92 1.03
N GLY A 48 -3.30 25.12 -0.28
CA GLY A 48 -2.01 25.55 -0.82
C GLY A 48 -1.53 26.87 -0.21
N GLU A 49 -2.40 27.87 -0.05
CA GLU A 49 -2.05 29.13 0.60
C GLU A 49 -1.80 28.95 2.11
N GLY A 50 -2.60 28.12 2.79
CA GLY A 50 -2.39 27.80 4.21
C GLY A 50 -1.04 27.11 4.45
N GLN A 51 -0.70 26.13 3.62
CA GLN A 51 0.59 25.45 3.68
C GLN A 51 1.76 26.39 3.37
N ARG A 52 1.62 27.27 2.35
CA ARG A 52 2.63 28.25 2.00
C ARG A 52 2.94 29.17 3.18
N ARG A 53 1.93 29.73 3.84
CA ARG A 53 2.10 30.59 5.03
C ARG A 53 2.77 29.85 6.17
N TYR A 54 2.40 28.60 6.40
CA TYR A 54 3.03 27.77 7.42
C TYR A 54 4.52 27.58 7.13
N VAL A 55 4.86 27.17 5.89
CA VAL A 55 6.26 26.98 5.48
C VAL A 55 7.05 28.28 5.55
N GLU A 56 6.47 29.42 5.18
CA GLU A 56 7.13 30.72 5.28
C GLU A 56 7.39 31.16 6.73
N SER A 57 6.60 30.67 7.68
CA SER A 57 6.84 30.96 9.11
C SER A 57 8.00 30.18 9.71
N LEU A 58 8.50 29.14 9.01
CA LEU A 58 9.62 28.32 9.47
C LEU A 58 10.98 29.00 9.24
N SER A 59 12.00 28.52 9.93
CA SER A 59 13.38 29.01 9.75
C SER A 59 13.88 28.82 8.30
N PRO A 60 14.81 29.67 7.80
CA PRO A 60 15.38 29.51 6.45
C PRO A 60 15.97 28.12 6.22
N TYR A 61 16.55 27.51 7.25
CA TYR A 61 17.11 26.16 7.20
C TYR A 61 16.00 25.11 6.95
N ALA A 62 14.91 25.16 7.71
CA ALA A 62 13.78 24.24 7.52
C ALA A 62 13.12 24.39 6.14
N ARG A 63 13.03 25.62 5.62
CA ARG A 63 12.49 25.90 4.28
C ARG A 63 13.30 25.26 3.15
N GLN A 64 14.63 25.15 3.30
CA GLN A 64 15.48 24.48 2.29
C GLN A 64 15.14 22.99 2.14
N PHE A 65 14.71 22.31 3.21
CA PHE A 65 14.32 20.90 3.17
C PHE A 65 12.88 20.69 2.69
N LEU A 66 11.98 21.64 2.91
CA LEU A 66 10.57 21.51 2.55
C LEU A 66 10.26 21.95 1.10
N GLY A 67 11.23 22.58 0.43
CA GLY A 67 11.04 23.13 -0.91
C GLY A 67 10.17 24.40 -0.91
N GLY A 68 10.21 25.15 -2.02
CA GLY A 68 9.33 26.29 -2.24
C GLY A 68 7.92 25.86 -2.58
N VAL A 69 6.94 26.23 -1.77
CA VAL A 69 5.52 26.05 -2.13
C VAL A 69 5.11 27.15 -3.09
N LYS A 70 4.57 26.76 -4.25
CA LYS A 70 4.07 27.70 -5.27
C LYS A 70 2.95 28.56 -4.64
N LYS A 71 2.99 29.86 -4.81
CA LYS A 71 1.89 30.74 -4.43
C LYS A 71 0.70 30.47 -5.36
N PRO A 72 -0.48 30.15 -4.82
CA PRO A 72 -1.69 30.01 -5.63
C PRO A 72 -2.04 31.34 -6.34
N ASP A 73 -2.70 31.23 -7.50
CA ASP A 73 -3.20 32.40 -8.21
C ASP A 73 -4.49 32.92 -7.53
N VAL A 74 -4.31 33.71 -6.48
CA VAL A 74 -5.36 34.31 -5.66
C VAL A 74 -4.92 35.68 -5.21
N GLU A 75 -5.84 36.67 -5.19
CA GLU A 75 -5.52 38.03 -4.75
C GLU A 75 -5.22 38.06 -3.24
N SER A 76 -6.14 37.54 -2.42
CA SER A 76 -5.94 37.38 -0.98
C SER A 76 -6.83 36.32 -0.38
N ILE A 77 -6.34 35.68 0.71
CA ILE A 77 -7.16 34.85 1.61
C ILE A 77 -6.92 35.30 3.04
N GLU A 78 -7.99 35.71 3.73
CA GLU A 78 -7.96 36.17 5.12
C GLU A 78 -8.61 35.13 6.04
N GLY A 79 -8.23 35.10 7.32
CA GLY A 79 -8.86 34.21 8.32
C GLY A 79 -8.43 32.74 8.26
N LEU A 80 -7.36 32.37 7.50
CA LEU A 80 -6.86 31.01 7.45
C LEU A 80 -6.25 30.59 8.80
N SER A 81 -6.62 29.37 9.23
CA SER A 81 -5.96 28.61 10.29
C SER A 81 -4.84 27.74 9.71
N PRO A 82 -3.94 27.17 10.56
CA PRO A 82 -3.06 26.10 10.13
C PRO A 82 -3.86 25.02 9.43
N SER A 83 -3.41 24.60 8.25
CA SER A 83 -4.18 23.71 7.39
C SER A 83 -3.54 22.33 7.28
N ILE A 84 -4.37 21.29 7.31
CA ILE A 84 -4.00 19.88 7.15
C ILE A 84 -4.85 19.30 6.03
N SER A 85 -4.21 18.65 5.04
CA SER A 85 -4.92 17.92 3.98
C SER A 85 -4.94 16.43 4.24
N ILE A 86 -6.04 15.81 3.88
CA ILE A 86 -6.23 14.36 3.90
C ILE A 86 -6.71 13.94 2.51
N ASP A 87 -5.76 13.67 1.63
CA ASP A 87 -5.98 13.26 0.24
C ASP A 87 -5.92 11.74 0.06
N GLN A 88 -6.30 11.26 -1.13
CA GLN A 88 -6.28 9.84 -1.48
C GLN A 88 -4.91 9.32 -1.97
N LYS A 89 -4.03 10.21 -2.42
CA LYS A 89 -2.91 9.87 -3.32
C LYS A 89 -1.70 9.17 -2.68
N THR A 90 -1.64 9.02 -1.37
CA THR A 90 -0.41 8.53 -0.72
C THR A 90 -0.61 7.25 0.06
N THR A 91 -0.64 6.11 -0.62
CA THR A 91 -0.26 4.85 0.01
C THR A 91 1.27 4.81 0.12
N SER A 92 1.77 4.61 1.34
CA SER A 92 3.21 4.42 1.54
C SER A 92 3.65 3.15 0.81
N HIS A 93 4.57 3.29 -0.14
CA HIS A 93 5.21 2.13 -0.81
C HIS A 93 6.31 1.49 0.04
N ASN A 94 6.50 1.94 1.29
CA ASN A 94 7.47 1.35 2.18
C ASN A 94 6.96 0.00 2.72
N PRO A 95 7.59 -1.15 2.40
CA PRO A 95 7.12 -2.46 2.83
C PRO A 95 7.20 -2.69 4.35
N ARG A 96 7.89 -1.80 5.07
CA ARG A 96 7.97 -1.82 6.54
C ARG A 96 6.82 -1.09 7.22
N SER A 97 6.06 -0.26 6.48
CA SER A 97 4.91 0.45 7.03
C SER A 97 3.71 -0.48 7.19
N THR A 98 3.13 -0.53 8.38
CA THR A 98 1.91 -1.28 8.70
C THR A 98 0.84 -0.34 9.24
N VAL A 99 -0.41 -0.79 9.28
CA VAL A 99 -1.49 -0.04 9.93
C VAL A 99 -1.07 0.34 11.36
N GLY A 100 -0.51 -0.61 12.13
CA GLY A 100 -0.07 -0.36 13.50
C GLY A 100 1.02 0.71 13.63
N THR A 101 1.96 0.80 12.68
CA THR A 101 3.02 1.82 12.70
C THR A 101 2.54 3.18 12.21
N VAL A 102 1.65 3.23 11.22
CA VAL A 102 1.09 4.49 10.70
C VAL A 102 0.16 5.15 11.72
N THR A 103 -0.55 4.35 12.53
CA THR A 103 -1.44 4.81 13.61
C THR A 103 -0.71 5.02 14.94
N GLU A 104 0.59 4.75 15.00
CA GLU A 104 1.42 4.77 16.21
C GLU A 104 0.99 3.76 17.31
N ILE A 105 -0.07 2.98 17.08
CA ILE A 105 -0.55 1.98 18.05
C ILE A 105 0.54 0.96 18.35
N TYR A 106 1.34 0.59 17.34
CA TYR A 106 2.44 -0.37 17.51
C TYR A 106 3.50 0.13 18.49
N ASP A 107 3.74 1.44 18.57
CA ASP A 107 4.72 2.02 19.50
C ASP A 107 4.24 1.90 20.95
N TYR A 108 2.94 2.11 21.20
CA TYR A 108 2.36 1.86 22.51
C TYR A 108 2.34 0.36 22.87
N LEU A 109 2.07 -0.52 21.90
CA LEU A 109 2.14 -1.96 22.12
C LEU A 109 3.57 -2.41 22.50
N ARG A 110 4.59 -1.91 21.80
CA ARG A 110 5.99 -2.21 22.16
C ARG A 110 6.32 -1.78 23.59
N LEU A 111 5.83 -0.63 24.00
CA LEU A 111 6.01 -0.13 25.35
C LEU A 111 5.25 -1.00 26.36
N LEU A 112 4.02 -1.40 26.06
CA LEU A 112 3.20 -2.27 26.90
C LEU A 112 3.89 -3.62 27.12
N TYR A 113 4.33 -4.30 26.05
CA TYR A 113 5.02 -5.58 26.13
C TYR A 113 6.35 -5.49 26.87
N ALA A 114 7.07 -4.37 26.74
CA ALA A 114 8.30 -4.14 27.47
C ALA A 114 8.08 -3.91 28.98
N ARG A 115 6.91 -3.43 29.41
CA ARG A 115 6.63 -3.09 30.81
C ARG A 115 5.89 -4.18 31.58
N ILE A 116 4.94 -4.86 30.95
CA ILE A 116 4.10 -5.88 31.59
C ILE A 116 4.17 -7.25 30.95
N GLY A 117 4.94 -7.40 29.87
CA GLY A 117 5.11 -8.68 29.18
C GLY A 117 5.83 -9.70 30.07
N THR A 118 5.32 -10.92 30.07
CA THR A 118 5.92 -12.06 30.75
C THR A 118 6.60 -12.94 29.70
N PRO A 119 7.92 -13.11 29.75
CA PRO A 119 8.64 -14.00 28.86
C PRO A 119 8.44 -15.46 29.25
N TYR A 120 8.34 -16.33 28.25
CA TYR A 120 8.23 -17.77 28.40
C TYR A 120 9.37 -18.49 27.68
N CYS A 121 9.74 -19.65 28.18
CA CYS A 121 10.70 -20.50 27.47
C CYS A 121 10.04 -21.11 26.22
N PRO A 122 10.57 -20.93 25.00
CA PRO A 122 9.96 -21.51 23.79
C PRO A 122 9.87 -23.04 23.82
N THR A 123 10.81 -23.70 24.53
CA THR A 123 10.89 -25.16 24.61
C THR A 123 10.06 -25.74 25.75
N HIS A 124 10.07 -25.12 26.92
CA HIS A 124 9.44 -25.67 28.14
C HIS A 124 8.09 -25.01 28.46
N HIS A 125 7.76 -23.89 27.77
CA HIS A 125 6.54 -23.13 28.00
C HIS A 125 6.29 -22.66 29.43
N ILE A 126 7.36 -22.55 30.25
CA ILE A 126 7.33 -22.02 31.62
C ILE A 126 7.66 -20.52 31.60
N PRO A 127 7.04 -19.70 32.47
CA PRO A 127 7.38 -18.30 32.58
C PRO A 127 8.84 -18.14 33.07
N ILE A 128 9.56 -17.21 32.45
CA ILE A 128 10.94 -16.91 32.82
C ILE A 128 10.90 -15.60 33.61
N MET A 129 11.41 -15.62 34.82
CA MET A 129 11.52 -14.45 35.71
C MET A 129 12.99 -14.14 35.99
N GLY A 130 13.35 -12.86 35.88
CA GLY A 130 14.61 -12.38 36.46
C GLY A 130 14.47 -12.29 37.97
N GLN A 131 15.50 -12.74 38.68
CA GLN A 131 15.51 -12.69 40.16
C GLN A 131 16.09 -11.34 40.61
N THR A 132 15.43 -10.67 41.53
CA THR A 132 16.00 -9.51 42.20
C THR A 132 17.05 -9.98 43.24
N ILE A 133 18.03 -9.14 43.56
CA ILE A 133 19.01 -9.45 44.60
C ILE A 133 18.32 -9.83 45.90
N SER A 134 17.23 -9.17 46.27
CA SER A 134 16.44 -9.50 47.46
C SER A 134 15.85 -10.91 47.43
N GLU A 135 15.40 -11.40 46.28
CA GLU A 135 14.90 -12.76 46.10
C GLU A 135 16.03 -13.78 46.11
N MET A 136 17.17 -13.45 45.50
CA MET A 136 18.38 -14.27 45.54
C MET A 136 18.82 -14.46 46.99
N ILE A 137 18.88 -13.40 47.79
CA ILE A 137 19.22 -13.41 49.19
C ILE A 137 18.21 -14.24 49.97
N LYS A 138 16.94 -14.10 49.78
CA LYS A 138 15.89 -14.88 50.43
C LYS A 138 16.08 -16.40 50.15
N THR A 139 16.45 -16.73 48.93
CA THR A 139 16.76 -18.10 48.52
C THR A 139 18.04 -18.62 49.23
N ILE A 140 19.08 -17.80 49.28
CA ILE A 140 20.35 -18.17 49.97
C ILE A 140 20.11 -18.39 51.46
N TYR A 141 19.33 -17.52 52.11
CA TYR A 141 19.01 -17.67 53.55
C TYR A 141 18.01 -18.81 53.86
N SER A 142 17.53 -19.52 52.87
CA SER A 142 16.81 -20.80 53.13
C SER A 142 17.75 -21.99 53.45
N TYR A 143 19.05 -21.80 53.22
CA TYR A 143 20.09 -22.78 53.61
C TYR A 143 20.50 -22.61 55.07
N PRO A 144 21.09 -23.68 55.68
CA PRO A 144 21.50 -23.61 57.08
C PRO A 144 22.57 -22.56 57.35
N ILE A 145 22.37 -21.78 58.42
CA ILE A 145 23.36 -20.81 58.91
C ILE A 145 24.64 -21.59 59.25
N GLY A 146 25.77 -21.07 58.83
CA GLY A 146 27.08 -21.75 58.96
C GLY A 146 27.51 -22.43 57.64
N ALA A 147 26.71 -22.50 56.63
CA ALA A 147 27.12 -23.05 55.33
C ALA A 147 28.24 -22.23 54.69
N LYS A 148 29.21 -22.91 54.06
CA LYS A 148 30.27 -22.25 53.29
C LYS A 148 29.75 -21.87 51.91
N LEU A 149 29.91 -20.62 51.52
CA LEU A 149 29.48 -20.07 50.26
C LEU A 149 30.68 -19.63 49.40
N ILE A 150 30.58 -19.84 48.09
CA ILE A 150 31.50 -19.26 47.13
C ILE A 150 30.66 -18.57 46.07
N ILE A 151 30.84 -17.25 45.94
CA ILE A 151 30.14 -16.44 44.89
C ILE A 151 31.01 -16.52 43.63
N LEU A 152 30.39 -16.95 42.56
CA LEU A 152 31.03 -17.17 41.26
C LEU A 152 30.36 -16.25 40.18
N SER A 153 31.19 -15.78 39.28
CA SER A 153 30.72 -15.02 38.11
C SER A 153 31.11 -15.75 36.83
N PRO A 154 30.18 -16.40 36.09
CA PRO A 154 30.50 -17.17 34.90
C PRO A 154 30.81 -16.23 33.72
N ILE A 155 32.11 -16.19 33.33
CA ILE A 155 32.59 -15.32 32.23
C ILE A 155 32.67 -16.06 30.91
N VAL A 156 33.03 -17.31 30.92
CA VAL A 156 33.11 -18.18 29.75
C VAL A 156 32.29 -19.43 30.03
N THR A 157 31.28 -19.68 29.18
CA THR A 157 30.45 -20.88 29.32
C THR A 157 30.53 -21.69 28.04
N HIS A 158 31.01 -22.92 28.11
CA HIS A 158 31.05 -23.90 27.02
C HIS A 158 31.73 -23.39 25.74
N GLN A 159 32.79 -22.59 25.81
CA GLN A 159 33.51 -22.05 24.66
C GLN A 159 34.82 -22.82 24.38
N LYS A 160 35.12 -23.01 23.10
CA LYS A 160 36.38 -23.58 22.63
C LYS A 160 37.51 -22.55 22.73
N GLY A 161 38.71 -22.99 23.00
CA GLY A 161 39.94 -22.14 23.05
C GLY A 161 40.70 -22.29 24.33
N THR A 162 41.91 -21.81 24.38
CA THR A 162 42.80 -21.91 25.57
C THR A 162 42.39 -20.96 26.69
N GLN A 163 41.47 -20.02 26.45
CA GLN A 163 40.97 -19.00 27.36
C GLN A 163 42.06 -18.13 28.04
N LYS A 164 43.32 -18.20 27.58
CA LYS A 164 44.46 -17.48 28.18
C LYS A 164 44.23 -15.95 28.15
N ASP A 165 43.75 -15.41 27.02
CA ASP A 165 43.49 -13.97 26.90
C ASP A 165 42.44 -13.48 27.92
N VAL A 166 41.44 -14.32 28.22
CA VAL A 166 40.41 -14.04 29.23
C VAL A 166 41.03 -14.06 30.61
N LEU A 167 41.80 -15.09 30.93
CA LEU A 167 42.50 -15.21 32.24
C LEU A 167 43.47 -14.06 32.50
N GLU A 168 44.27 -13.65 31.50
CA GLU A 168 45.15 -12.48 31.60
C GLU A 168 44.38 -11.17 31.84
N LYS A 169 43.26 -10.99 31.17
CA LYS A 169 42.39 -9.84 31.38
C LYS A 169 41.80 -9.80 32.78
N LEU A 170 41.37 -10.96 33.31
CA LEU A 170 40.82 -11.06 34.66
C LEU A 170 41.92 -10.75 35.73
N LEU A 171 43.15 -11.22 35.53
CA LEU A 171 44.26 -10.90 36.38
C LEU A 171 44.58 -9.40 36.41
N LYS A 172 44.56 -8.74 35.22
CA LYS A 172 44.74 -7.27 35.10
C LYS A 172 43.66 -6.50 35.83
N ASN A 173 42.40 -7.05 35.85
CA ASN A 173 41.24 -6.44 36.54
C ASN A 173 41.29 -6.67 38.08
N GLY A 174 42.33 -7.37 38.61
CA GLY A 174 42.54 -7.54 40.05
C GLY A 174 41.88 -8.81 40.64
N PHE A 175 41.33 -9.70 39.81
CA PHE A 175 40.84 -11.00 40.30
C PHE A 175 42.00 -11.95 40.53
N ILE A 176 41.90 -12.81 41.56
CA ILE A 176 43.00 -13.70 41.98
C ILE A 176 42.64 -15.16 41.66
N ARG A 177 41.40 -15.54 41.77
CA ARG A 177 40.95 -16.94 41.66
C ARG A 177 39.87 -17.12 40.63
N VAL A 178 39.92 -18.27 39.97
CA VAL A 178 38.87 -18.73 39.03
C VAL A 178 38.47 -20.17 39.34
N ARG A 179 37.32 -20.55 38.89
CA ARG A 179 36.88 -21.93 38.75
C ARG A 179 36.98 -22.27 37.26
N LEU A 180 37.95 -23.13 36.90
CA LEU A 180 38.16 -23.59 35.53
C LEU A 180 37.67 -25.05 35.44
N ASP A 181 36.69 -25.31 34.57
CA ASP A 181 36.10 -26.65 34.40
C ASP A 181 35.71 -27.33 35.71
N GLY A 182 35.13 -26.57 36.64
CA GLY A 182 34.68 -27.03 37.95
C GLY A 182 35.77 -27.04 39.04
N LYS A 183 37.01 -26.78 38.69
CA LYS A 183 38.15 -26.80 39.65
C LYS A 183 38.56 -25.39 40.06
N LEU A 184 38.61 -25.13 41.37
CA LEU A 184 39.07 -23.87 41.93
C LEU A 184 40.62 -23.78 41.88
N THR A 185 41.17 -22.72 41.29
CA THR A 185 42.60 -22.49 41.13
C THR A 185 42.92 -20.98 41.14
N LEU A 186 44.21 -20.66 41.36
CA LEU A 186 44.68 -19.31 41.15
C LEU A 186 44.75 -19.00 39.63
N ILE A 187 44.51 -17.74 39.24
CA ILE A 187 44.58 -17.36 37.83
C ILE A 187 45.98 -17.57 37.27
N GLU A 188 47.02 -17.27 38.07
CA GLU A 188 48.41 -17.47 37.69
C GLU A 188 48.73 -18.97 37.39
N GLU A 189 48.22 -19.88 38.22
CA GLU A 189 48.37 -21.32 37.99
C GLU A 189 47.55 -21.78 36.77
N ALA A 190 46.34 -21.22 36.60
CA ALA A 190 45.48 -21.53 35.45
C ALA A 190 46.11 -21.13 34.11
N LEU A 191 46.93 -20.07 34.09
CA LEU A 191 47.65 -19.62 32.90
C LEU A 191 48.78 -20.60 32.49
N GLU A 192 49.29 -21.36 33.45
CA GLU A 192 50.33 -22.40 33.22
C GLU A 192 49.71 -23.74 32.76
N TYR A 193 48.42 -23.95 32.91
CA TYR A 193 47.74 -25.18 32.50
C TYR A 193 47.75 -25.34 30.97
N ASP A 194 47.97 -26.57 30.53
CA ASP A 194 47.79 -26.93 29.10
C ASP A 194 46.31 -27.15 28.80
N ILE A 195 45.62 -26.04 28.49
CA ILE A 195 44.20 -26.03 28.18
C ILE A 195 43.97 -26.43 26.70
N ASP A 196 43.26 -27.54 26.48
CA ASP A 196 43.02 -28.09 25.14
C ASP A 196 42.10 -27.15 24.31
N LYS A 197 42.68 -26.49 23.31
CA LYS A 197 41.94 -25.54 22.42
C LYS A 197 40.76 -26.13 21.68
N ASN A 198 40.65 -27.45 21.55
CA ASN A 198 39.61 -28.14 20.83
C ASN A 198 38.41 -28.54 21.70
N LYS A 199 38.59 -28.50 23.04
CA LYS A 199 37.53 -28.75 24.02
C LYS A 199 36.80 -27.48 24.38
N ARG A 200 35.65 -27.64 24.95
CA ARG A 200 34.85 -26.53 25.50
C ARG A 200 35.21 -26.40 26.96
N HIS A 201 35.43 -25.15 27.38
CA HIS A 201 35.83 -24.83 28.75
C HIS A 201 34.86 -23.85 29.37
N ASP A 202 34.72 -23.92 30.69
CA ASP A 202 33.95 -23.00 31.53
C ASP A 202 34.94 -22.27 32.45
N VAL A 203 34.80 -20.93 32.54
CA VAL A 203 35.63 -20.08 33.40
C VAL A 203 34.72 -19.18 34.21
N ASP A 204 34.72 -19.38 35.53
CA ASP A 204 33.97 -18.55 36.47
C ASP A 204 34.97 -17.79 37.36
N ILE A 205 34.77 -16.50 37.57
CA ILE A 205 35.49 -15.71 38.54
C ILE A 205 35.01 -16.10 39.94
N VAL A 206 35.94 -16.32 40.88
CA VAL A 206 35.61 -16.40 42.29
C VAL A 206 35.59 -15.00 42.87
N VAL A 207 34.39 -14.46 43.06
CA VAL A 207 34.19 -13.09 43.54
C VAL A 207 34.46 -13.00 45.04
N ASP A 208 33.84 -13.89 45.80
CA ASP A 208 34.06 -13.95 47.28
C ASP A 208 33.79 -15.36 47.81
N ARG A 209 34.32 -15.59 49.04
CA ARG A 209 34.20 -16.83 49.81
C ARG A 209 33.86 -16.48 51.24
N MET A 210 32.70 -16.95 51.71
CA MET A 210 32.23 -16.59 53.06
C MET A 210 31.45 -17.72 53.72
N VAL A 211 31.07 -17.51 54.95
CA VAL A 211 30.15 -18.38 55.71
C VAL A 211 28.82 -17.64 55.87
N LEU A 212 27.71 -18.34 55.63
CA LEU A 212 26.38 -17.78 55.74
C LEU A 212 26.06 -17.47 57.21
N ASN A 213 25.95 -16.17 57.54
CA ASN A 213 25.50 -15.68 58.84
C ASN A 213 24.86 -14.29 58.63
N GLU A 214 24.14 -13.78 59.63
CA GLU A 214 23.47 -12.47 59.57
C GLU A 214 24.47 -11.30 59.45
N GLU A 215 25.66 -11.44 59.99
CA GLU A 215 26.68 -10.37 59.96
C GLU A 215 27.28 -10.17 58.55
N ASN A 216 27.28 -11.20 57.72
CA ASN A 216 27.83 -11.16 56.37
C ASN A 216 26.80 -10.78 55.30
N LYS A 217 25.60 -10.34 55.65
CA LYS A 217 24.51 -10.05 54.72
C LYS A 217 24.88 -8.95 53.72
N ASP A 218 25.43 -7.85 54.20
CA ASP A 218 25.82 -6.72 53.32
C ASP A 218 26.99 -7.14 52.40
N ARG A 219 27.94 -7.91 52.90
CA ARG A 219 29.05 -8.46 52.09
C ARG A 219 28.54 -9.46 51.03
N LEU A 220 27.49 -10.24 51.33
CA LEU A 220 26.84 -11.12 50.36
C LEU A 220 26.16 -10.32 49.25
N ILE A 221 25.51 -9.23 49.59
CA ILE A 221 24.87 -8.31 48.62
C ILE A 221 25.93 -7.73 47.68
N GLU A 222 26.98 -7.13 48.23
CA GLU A 222 28.11 -6.58 47.45
C GLU A 222 28.75 -7.62 46.54
N GLY A 223 29.01 -8.84 47.05
CA GLY A 223 29.58 -9.93 46.27
C GLY A 223 28.66 -10.36 45.12
N LEU A 224 27.36 -10.44 45.34
CA LEU A 224 26.39 -10.77 44.29
C LEU A 224 26.30 -9.62 43.22
N GLU A 225 26.29 -8.34 43.65
CA GLU A 225 26.31 -7.21 42.72
C GLU A 225 27.55 -7.22 41.82
N VAL A 226 28.74 -7.52 42.39
CA VAL A 226 29.97 -7.65 41.61
C VAL A 226 29.86 -8.83 40.65
N ALA A 227 29.38 -9.99 41.10
CA ALA A 227 29.25 -11.18 40.28
C ALA A 227 28.29 -10.92 39.08
N LEU A 228 27.12 -10.34 39.35
CA LEU A 228 26.11 -9.98 38.35
C LEU A 228 26.64 -8.96 37.34
N LYS A 229 27.42 -7.97 37.80
CA LYS A 229 28.03 -6.96 36.95
C LYS A 229 29.06 -7.55 35.98
N GLU A 230 29.97 -8.40 36.47
CA GLU A 230 31.03 -8.99 35.65
C GLU A 230 30.50 -10.00 34.63
N ALA A 231 29.52 -10.84 34.99
CA ALA A 231 28.87 -11.81 34.10
C ALA A 231 27.59 -11.29 33.47
N LYS A 232 27.40 -9.97 33.37
CA LYS A 232 26.29 -9.32 32.67
C LYS A 232 24.90 -9.80 33.11
N GLY A 233 24.70 -9.90 34.41
CA GLY A 233 23.43 -10.24 35.04
C GLY A 233 23.24 -11.71 35.38
N VAL A 234 24.32 -12.49 35.44
CA VAL A 234 24.33 -13.89 35.92
C VAL A 234 25.30 -14.02 37.08
N ALA A 235 24.91 -14.75 38.11
CA ALA A 235 25.77 -15.08 39.24
C ALA A 235 25.51 -16.52 39.66
N ASP A 236 26.55 -17.26 39.96
CA ASP A 236 26.50 -18.61 40.48
C ASP A 236 26.95 -18.60 41.93
N LEU A 237 26.30 -19.42 42.72
CA LEU A 237 26.65 -19.61 44.13
C LEU A 237 26.86 -21.08 44.42
N LEU A 238 28.06 -21.43 44.89
CA LEU A 238 28.38 -22.77 45.30
C LEU A 238 28.20 -22.88 46.83
N ILE A 239 27.29 -23.73 47.30
CA ILE A 239 27.03 -24.01 48.70
C ILE A 239 27.34 -25.47 48.96
N GLY A 240 28.49 -25.76 49.62
CA GLY A 240 29.00 -27.14 49.71
C GLY A 240 29.29 -27.69 48.32
N ASP A 241 28.57 -28.71 47.87
CA ASP A 241 28.68 -29.30 46.54
C ASP A 241 27.52 -28.87 45.59
N GLU A 242 26.56 -28.09 46.08
CA GLU A 242 25.40 -27.64 45.30
C GLU A 242 25.68 -26.29 44.62
N LEU A 243 25.44 -26.20 43.33
CA LEU A 243 25.61 -25.00 42.54
C LEU A 243 24.21 -24.36 42.24
N LEU A 244 23.98 -23.19 42.81
CA LEU A 244 22.80 -22.39 42.55
C LEU A 244 23.10 -21.37 41.46
N HIS A 245 22.23 -21.34 40.46
CA HIS A 245 22.28 -20.34 39.38
C HIS A 245 21.30 -19.20 39.64
N PHE A 246 21.79 -17.99 39.70
CA PHE A 246 21.00 -16.78 39.82
C PHE A 246 21.12 -15.93 38.56
N SER A 247 20.04 -15.31 38.16
CA SER A 247 20.09 -14.42 37.00
C SER A 247 19.15 -13.24 37.20
N GLU A 248 19.66 -12.04 37.02
CA GLU A 248 18.84 -10.85 36.84
C GLU A 248 18.21 -10.85 35.45
N ASN A 249 18.81 -11.55 34.51
CA ASN A 249 18.28 -11.75 33.17
C ASN A 249 17.16 -12.80 33.21
N TYR A 250 16.23 -12.68 32.30
CA TYR A 250 15.20 -13.69 32.12
C TYR A 250 15.83 -14.97 31.58
N ALA A 251 16.00 -15.98 32.41
CA ALA A 251 16.61 -17.27 32.05
C ALA A 251 15.73 -18.45 32.41
N CYS A 252 15.65 -19.44 31.53
CA CYS A 252 14.96 -20.70 31.79
C CYS A 252 15.84 -21.61 32.66
N LYS A 253 15.26 -22.10 33.76
CA LYS A 253 15.99 -22.98 34.71
C LYS A 253 16.33 -24.35 34.13
N GLU A 254 15.60 -24.81 33.09
CA GLU A 254 15.78 -26.16 32.54
C GLU A 254 16.71 -26.21 31.34
N CYS A 255 16.69 -25.20 30.46
CA CYS A 255 17.52 -25.22 29.24
C CYS A 255 18.50 -24.04 29.10
N GLY A 256 18.52 -23.11 30.07
CA GLY A 256 19.39 -21.94 29.99
C GLY A 256 19.01 -20.89 28.93
N PHE A 257 17.84 -21.03 28.28
CA PHE A 257 17.37 -20.03 27.33
C PHE A 257 17.24 -18.68 28.03
N THR A 258 17.90 -17.64 27.52
CA THR A 258 17.91 -16.29 28.10
C THR A 258 17.29 -15.27 27.20
N ILE A 259 16.57 -14.33 27.80
CA ILE A 259 16.04 -13.14 27.12
C ILE A 259 16.70 -11.89 27.71
N PRO A 260 17.21 -10.96 26.91
CA PRO A 260 17.75 -9.72 27.42
C PRO A 260 16.65 -8.89 28.09
N LYS A 261 17.05 -7.85 28.83
CA LYS A 261 16.11 -6.93 29.47
C LYS A 261 15.05 -6.45 28.48
N LEU A 262 13.78 -6.55 28.89
CA LEU A 262 12.67 -6.16 28.05
C LEU A 262 12.65 -4.64 27.85
N GLU A 263 13.02 -4.22 26.64
CA GLU A 263 13.01 -2.82 26.21
C GLU A 263 12.13 -2.67 24.97
N PRO A 264 11.49 -1.49 24.73
CA PRO A 264 10.63 -1.29 23.56
C PRO A 264 11.30 -1.56 22.21
N ARG A 265 12.63 -1.36 22.11
CA ARG A 265 13.40 -1.67 20.89
C ARG A 265 13.47 -3.17 20.56
N LEU A 266 13.34 -4.03 21.57
CA LEU A 266 13.30 -5.48 21.40
C LEU A 266 12.07 -5.91 20.58
N PHE A 267 10.94 -5.25 20.78
CA PHE A 267 9.67 -5.54 20.09
C PHE A 267 9.53 -4.82 18.74
N SER A 268 10.60 -4.18 18.26
CA SER A 268 10.57 -3.48 16.97
C SER A 268 11.12 -4.37 15.85
N PHE A 269 10.29 -4.65 14.85
CA PHE A 269 10.75 -5.34 13.63
C PHE A 269 11.67 -4.47 12.74
N ASN A 270 11.83 -3.18 13.07
CA ASN A 270 12.82 -2.29 12.44
C ASN A 270 14.18 -2.28 13.17
N SER A 271 14.25 -2.93 14.33
CA SER A 271 15.48 -3.07 15.12
C SER A 271 16.15 -4.41 14.83
N PRO A 272 17.47 -4.46 14.59
CA PRO A 272 18.18 -5.70 14.34
C PRO A 272 18.09 -6.74 15.48
N ILE A 273 17.82 -6.27 16.72
CA ILE A 273 17.75 -7.14 17.90
C ILE A 273 16.43 -7.95 17.91
N GLY A 274 15.32 -7.31 17.52
CA GLY A 274 14.01 -7.95 17.57
C GLY A 274 13.52 -8.50 16.23
N ALA A 275 14.09 -8.02 15.12
CA ALA A 275 13.68 -8.43 13.78
C ALA A 275 14.03 -9.90 13.48
N CYS A 276 13.21 -10.55 12.69
CA CYS A 276 13.55 -11.84 12.11
C CYS A 276 14.88 -11.73 11.33
N PRO A 277 15.87 -12.59 11.58
CA PRO A 277 17.19 -12.50 10.97
C PRO A 277 17.17 -12.73 9.45
N ASP A 278 16.24 -13.55 8.95
CA ASP A 278 16.13 -13.90 7.53
C ASP A 278 15.49 -12.77 6.71
N CYS A 279 14.29 -12.30 7.06
CA CYS A 279 13.60 -11.23 6.33
C CYS A 279 13.94 -9.81 6.84
N LYS A 280 14.78 -9.68 7.86
CA LYS A 280 15.16 -8.39 8.46
C LYS A 280 13.95 -7.50 8.81
N GLY A 281 12.89 -8.13 9.32
CA GLY A 281 11.68 -7.45 9.76
C GLY A 281 10.65 -7.13 8.65
N LEU A 282 10.86 -7.60 7.42
CA LEU A 282 9.90 -7.40 6.33
C LEU A 282 8.67 -8.33 6.42
N GLY A 283 8.84 -9.53 7.01
CA GLY A 283 7.79 -10.57 7.06
C GLY A 283 7.58 -11.30 5.74
N ILE A 284 8.16 -10.78 4.67
CA ILE A 284 8.11 -11.32 3.31
C ILE A 284 9.51 -11.47 2.74
N LYS A 285 9.65 -12.33 1.75
CA LYS A 285 10.84 -12.49 0.94
C LYS A 285 10.47 -12.31 -0.52
N LEU A 286 11.20 -11.43 -1.18
CA LEU A 286 11.05 -11.24 -2.61
C LEU A 286 11.86 -12.31 -3.33
N GLU A 287 11.19 -13.11 -4.14
CA GLU A 287 11.79 -14.15 -4.96
C GLU A 287 11.30 -14.01 -6.39
N VAL A 288 12.15 -14.35 -7.35
CA VAL A 288 11.71 -14.37 -8.75
C VAL A 288 10.71 -15.49 -8.95
N ASP A 289 9.54 -15.12 -9.44
CA ASP A 289 8.47 -16.05 -9.78
C ASP A 289 8.74 -16.67 -11.16
N THR A 290 8.92 -17.98 -11.18
CA THR A 290 9.17 -18.73 -12.41
C THR A 290 8.00 -18.66 -13.38
N ASP A 291 6.77 -18.51 -12.88
CA ASP A 291 5.57 -18.42 -13.73
C ASP A 291 5.43 -17.02 -14.37
N LEU A 292 5.94 -15.96 -13.71
CA LEU A 292 6.05 -14.64 -14.34
C LEU A 292 7.20 -14.58 -15.35
N LEU A 293 8.28 -15.31 -15.07
CA LEU A 293 9.44 -15.37 -15.95
C LEU A 293 9.15 -16.21 -17.21
N VAL A 294 8.39 -17.31 -17.05
CA VAL A 294 7.97 -18.23 -18.13
C VAL A 294 6.43 -18.36 -18.14
N PRO A 295 5.71 -17.31 -18.55
CA PRO A 295 4.25 -17.27 -18.48
C PRO A 295 3.56 -18.26 -19.46
N ASN A 296 4.25 -18.67 -20.51
CA ASN A 296 3.77 -19.67 -21.46
C ASN A 296 4.86 -20.69 -21.77
N ASP A 297 4.78 -21.85 -21.12
CA ASP A 297 5.75 -22.94 -21.28
C ASP A 297 5.51 -23.85 -22.52
N GLU A 298 4.46 -23.57 -23.30
CA GLU A 298 4.27 -24.16 -24.64
C GLU A 298 5.23 -23.58 -25.70
N LEU A 299 5.77 -22.37 -25.43
CA LEU A 299 6.77 -21.75 -26.29
C LEU A 299 8.15 -22.34 -26.01
N SER A 300 9.01 -22.35 -27.03
CA SER A 300 10.43 -22.61 -26.87
C SER A 300 11.20 -21.37 -26.41
N ILE A 301 12.43 -21.54 -25.95
CA ILE A 301 13.31 -20.42 -25.56
C ILE A 301 13.48 -19.48 -26.75
N ASN A 302 13.73 -20.01 -27.95
CA ASN A 302 13.88 -19.21 -29.16
C ASN A 302 12.57 -18.54 -29.63
N GLN A 303 11.41 -19.01 -29.19
CA GLN A 303 10.12 -18.37 -29.40
C GLN A 303 9.75 -17.36 -28.30
N GLY A 304 10.61 -17.17 -27.31
CA GLY A 304 10.40 -16.19 -26.23
C GLY A 304 9.64 -16.74 -25.02
N ALA A 305 9.79 -18.00 -24.68
CA ALA A 305 9.25 -18.58 -23.45
C ALA A 305 9.70 -17.78 -22.22
N ILE A 306 10.98 -17.35 -22.17
CA ILE A 306 11.54 -16.56 -21.10
C ILE A 306 11.33 -15.07 -21.40
N THR A 307 10.37 -14.46 -20.70
CA THR A 307 9.93 -13.08 -20.94
C THR A 307 11.06 -12.05 -20.77
N TYR A 308 12.01 -12.32 -19.88
CA TYR A 308 13.18 -11.46 -19.63
C TYR A 308 13.97 -11.18 -20.92
N TYR A 309 14.21 -12.22 -21.75
CA TYR A 309 14.99 -12.09 -22.97
C TYR A 309 14.18 -11.70 -24.21
N LYS A 310 12.86 -11.56 -24.11
CA LYS A 310 11.96 -11.36 -25.25
C LYS A 310 12.39 -10.21 -26.20
N ASN A 311 12.91 -9.13 -25.66
CA ASN A 311 13.30 -7.94 -26.46
C ASN A 311 14.70 -8.02 -27.06
N ILE A 312 15.50 -8.99 -26.65
CA ILE A 312 16.90 -9.17 -27.09
C ILE A 312 17.13 -10.53 -27.77
N LEU A 313 16.06 -11.28 -27.99
CA LEU A 313 16.08 -12.56 -28.70
C LEU A 313 16.73 -12.42 -30.08
N GLY A 314 17.71 -13.28 -30.38
CA GLY A 314 18.38 -13.32 -31.69
C GLY A 314 19.24 -12.09 -32.00
N SER A 315 19.45 -11.20 -31.04
CA SER A 315 20.27 -10.00 -31.21
C SER A 315 21.73 -10.25 -30.80
N GLU A 316 22.61 -9.30 -31.18
CA GLU A 316 24.01 -9.27 -30.77
C GLU A 316 24.21 -8.77 -29.32
N ASN A 317 23.15 -8.73 -28.51
CA ASN A 317 23.24 -8.32 -27.12
C ASN A 317 24.11 -9.31 -26.33
N ILE A 318 25.02 -8.78 -25.51
CA ILE A 318 25.98 -9.58 -24.72
C ILE A 318 25.25 -10.56 -23.79
N GLU A 319 24.18 -10.14 -23.12
CA GLU A 319 23.43 -11.00 -22.21
C GLU A 319 22.76 -12.17 -22.94
N TRP A 320 22.27 -11.93 -24.18
CA TRP A 320 21.71 -12.99 -25.00
C TRP A 320 22.78 -13.97 -25.47
N GLN A 321 23.98 -13.48 -25.86
CA GLN A 321 25.10 -14.33 -26.25
C GLN A 321 25.57 -15.21 -25.08
N GLU A 322 25.70 -14.65 -23.86
CA GLU A 322 26.03 -15.42 -22.64
C GLU A 322 25.01 -16.51 -22.37
N TYR A 323 23.72 -16.19 -22.52
CA TYR A 323 22.65 -17.13 -22.31
C TYR A 323 22.62 -18.25 -23.39
N VAL A 324 22.85 -17.90 -24.63
CA VAL A 324 22.99 -18.89 -25.71
C VAL A 324 24.15 -19.85 -25.41
N TYR A 325 25.30 -19.29 -25.01
CA TYR A 325 26.47 -20.09 -24.66
C TYR A 325 26.19 -21.04 -23.48
N LEU A 326 25.49 -20.57 -22.46
CA LEU A 326 25.03 -21.40 -21.34
C LEU A 326 24.21 -22.61 -21.83
N CYS A 327 23.21 -22.36 -22.68
CA CYS A 327 22.36 -23.41 -23.23
C CYS A 327 23.17 -24.42 -24.06
N ASP A 328 24.10 -23.93 -24.90
CA ASP A 328 24.92 -24.79 -25.76
C ASP A 328 25.90 -25.63 -24.91
N TYR A 329 26.51 -25.06 -23.87
CA TYR A 329 27.42 -25.78 -22.98
C TYR A 329 26.75 -26.95 -22.22
N TYR A 330 25.52 -26.74 -21.76
CA TYR A 330 24.74 -27.79 -21.09
C TYR A 330 23.82 -28.58 -22.01
N HIS A 331 23.97 -28.45 -23.35
CA HIS A 331 23.19 -29.14 -24.37
C HIS A 331 21.66 -28.94 -24.22
N ILE A 332 21.22 -27.76 -23.76
CA ILE A 332 19.80 -27.45 -23.63
C ILE A 332 19.23 -27.10 -25.01
N ASN A 333 18.25 -27.84 -25.46
CA ASN A 333 17.58 -27.60 -26.75
C ASN A 333 16.64 -26.39 -26.62
N ARG A 334 16.99 -25.29 -27.30
CA ARG A 334 16.24 -24.02 -27.27
C ARG A 334 15.03 -23.98 -28.20
N ASP A 335 14.82 -25.02 -29.04
CA ASP A 335 13.75 -25.03 -30.03
C ASP A 335 12.53 -25.89 -29.61
N ILE A 336 12.64 -26.66 -28.55
CA ILE A 336 11.52 -27.44 -28.00
C ILE A 336 10.74 -26.60 -26.98
N PRO A 337 9.43 -26.89 -26.79
CA PRO A 337 8.63 -26.23 -25.74
C PRO A 337 9.29 -26.30 -24.36
N PHE A 338 9.31 -25.18 -23.62
CA PHE A 338 9.96 -25.09 -22.31
C PHE A 338 9.46 -26.13 -21.31
N LYS A 339 8.18 -26.53 -21.41
CA LYS A 339 7.60 -27.61 -20.58
C LYS A 339 8.29 -28.97 -20.78
N GLN A 340 8.84 -29.26 -21.98
CA GLN A 340 9.48 -30.52 -22.32
C GLN A 340 10.92 -30.65 -21.82
N LEU A 341 11.55 -29.53 -21.40
CA LEU A 341 12.85 -29.55 -20.76
C LEU A 341 12.77 -30.34 -19.44
N SER A 342 13.80 -31.10 -19.14
CA SER A 342 13.95 -31.80 -17.86
C SER A 342 14.02 -30.81 -16.68
N LYS A 343 13.81 -31.27 -15.45
CA LYS A 343 13.96 -30.41 -14.24
C LYS A 343 15.35 -29.82 -14.13
N HIS A 344 16.38 -30.54 -14.48
CA HIS A 344 17.76 -30.12 -14.46
C HIS A 344 18.04 -29.01 -15.48
N GLU A 345 17.61 -29.23 -16.75
CA GLU A 345 17.72 -28.22 -17.81
C GLU A 345 16.97 -26.93 -17.46
N LYS A 346 15.76 -27.03 -16.92
CA LYS A 346 14.98 -25.89 -16.44
C LYS A 346 15.71 -25.12 -15.34
N GLN A 347 16.34 -25.83 -14.39
CA GLN A 347 17.10 -25.19 -13.33
C GLN A 347 18.30 -24.41 -13.90
N ILE A 348 19.07 -24.99 -14.79
CA ILE A 348 20.21 -24.32 -15.45
C ILE A 348 19.73 -23.15 -16.30
N ALA A 349 18.70 -23.35 -17.12
CA ALA A 349 18.14 -22.31 -17.97
C ALA A 349 17.61 -21.08 -17.17
N LEU A 350 17.15 -21.29 -15.94
CA LEU A 350 16.63 -20.21 -15.09
C LEU A 350 17.67 -19.65 -14.11
N CYS A 351 18.51 -20.47 -13.51
CA CYS A 351 19.44 -20.05 -12.47
C CYS A 351 20.87 -19.79 -12.98
N GLY A 352 21.27 -20.43 -14.09
CA GLY A 352 22.62 -20.25 -14.65
C GLY A 352 23.53 -21.46 -14.47
N SER A 353 24.83 -21.29 -14.73
CA SER A 353 25.84 -22.36 -14.69
C SER A 353 26.09 -22.87 -13.26
N LEU A 354 26.33 -24.17 -13.16
CA LEU A 354 26.67 -24.85 -11.89
C LEU A 354 28.16 -24.74 -11.56
N GLU A 355 28.98 -24.47 -12.55
CA GLU A 355 30.44 -24.35 -12.45
C GLU A 355 30.94 -23.16 -13.29
N PRO A 356 32.15 -22.65 -13.03
CA PRO A 356 32.75 -21.62 -13.86
C PRO A 356 33.04 -22.16 -15.26
N ILE A 357 32.63 -21.42 -16.30
CA ILE A 357 32.80 -21.80 -17.71
C ILE A 357 33.71 -20.77 -18.41
N SER A 358 34.52 -21.24 -19.38
CA SER A 358 35.27 -20.35 -20.26
C SER A 358 34.47 -20.12 -21.53
N TYR A 359 34.15 -18.88 -21.85
CA TYR A 359 33.32 -18.52 -23.00
C TYR A 359 33.83 -17.28 -23.73
N GLN A 360 33.37 -17.09 -24.96
CA GLN A 360 33.74 -15.97 -25.80
C GLN A 360 32.50 -15.20 -26.24
N LEU A 361 32.60 -13.88 -26.19
CA LEU A 361 31.53 -12.96 -26.58
C LEU A 361 32.05 -12.03 -27.68
N VAL A 362 31.20 -11.64 -28.59
CA VAL A 362 31.51 -10.71 -29.64
C VAL A 362 30.77 -9.39 -29.35
N SER A 363 31.54 -8.32 -29.20
CA SER A 363 30.95 -6.98 -29.05
C SER A 363 30.37 -6.49 -30.38
N ARG A 364 29.48 -5.49 -30.36
CA ARG A 364 28.92 -4.84 -31.55
C ARG A 364 30.00 -4.29 -32.52
N ASN A 365 31.19 -4.01 -31.99
CA ASN A 365 32.33 -3.51 -32.77
C ASN A 365 33.24 -4.66 -33.30
N GLY A 366 32.81 -5.92 -33.17
CA GLY A 366 33.55 -7.10 -33.64
C GLY A 366 34.69 -7.56 -32.70
N ASN A 367 34.89 -6.93 -31.54
CA ASN A 367 35.92 -7.33 -30.60
C ASN A 367 35.51 -8.61 -29.86
N VAL A 368 36.39 -9.61 -29.85
CA VAL A 368 36.19 -10.88 -29.13
C VAL A 368 36.70 -10.74 -27.71
N MET A 369 35.79 -10.95 -26.76
CA MET A 369 36.08 -10.94 -25.32
C MET A 369 36.07 -12.37 -24.78
N LYS A 370 37.16 -12.83 -24.20
CA LYS A 370 37.24 -14.11 -23.48
C LYS A 370 36.91 -13.89 -22.01
N ARG A 371 36.00 -14.68 -21.47
CA ARG A 371 35.62 -14.63 -20.05
C ARG A 371 35.72 -16.02 -19.44
N HIS A 372 35.99 -16.04 -18.16
CA HIS A 372 35.92 -17.28 -17.32
C HIS A 372 35.15 -16.94 -16.05
N GLY A 373 34.08 -17.65 -15.76
CA GLY A 373 33.25 -17.43 -14.59
C GLY A 373 31.88 -18.12 -14.70
N PHE A 374 31.04 -17.88 -13.70
CA PHE A 374 29.67 -18.33 -13.72
C PHE A 374 28.84 -17.48 -14.71
N ILE A 375 28.02 -18.14 -15.51
CA ILE A 375 27.01 -17.45 -16.35
C ILE A 375 25.72 -17.46 -15.54
N GLU A 376 25.20 -16.28 -15.21
CA GLU A 376 23.93 -16.13 -14.51
C GLU A 376 22.75 -16.45 -15.43
N GLY A 377 21.80 -17.22 -14.90
CA GLY A 377 20.50 -17.33 -15.56
C GLY A 377 19.61 -16.12 -15.22
N PRO A 378 18.48 -15.95 -15.91
CA PRO A 378 17.61 -14.80 -15.73
C PRO A 378 17.08 -14.64 -14.30
N LYS A 379 16.83 -15.73 -13.57
CA LYS A 379 16.39 -15.70 -12.19
C LYS A 379 17.44 -15.07 -11.28
N THR A 380 18.64 -15.61 -11.28
CA THR A 380 19.76 -15.14 -10.45
C THR A 380 20.17 -13.70 -10.81
N HIS A 381 20.17 -13.39 -12.11
CA HIS A 381 20.47 -12.05 -12.59
C HIS A 381 19.44 -11.01 -12.10
N ILE A 382 18.15 -11.30 -12.20
CA ILE A 382 17.08 -10.41 -11.72
C ILE A 382 17.20 -10.17 -10.22
N GLU A 383 17.40 -11.23 -9.41
CA GLU A 383 17.54 -11.14 -7.95
C GLU A 383 18.71 -10.24 -7.56
N ARG A 384 19.87 -10.40 -8.19
CA ARG A 384 21.05 -9.57 -7.94
C ARG A 384 20.84 -8.13 -8.40
N MET A 385 20.38 -7.94 -9.65
CA MET A 385 20.20 -6.61 -10.21
C MET A 385 19.13 -5.79 -9.51
N TYR A 386 18.07 -6.43 -8.98
CA TYR A 386 17.08 -5.76 -8.16
C TYR A 386 17.70 -5.08 -6.92
N MET A 387 18.69 -5.74 -6.31
CA MET A 387 19.38 -5.22 -5.14
C MET A 387 20.42 -4.15 -5.48
N GLU A 388 21.13 -4.29 -6.60
CA GLU A 388 22.28 -3.47 -6.97
C GLU A 388 21.91 -2.22 -7.78
N THR A 389 20.78 -2.26 -8.54
CA THR A 389 20.43 -1.15 -9.43
C THR A 389 20.12 0.14 -8.68
N THR A 390 20.68 1.24 -9.14
CA THR A 390 20.36 2.60 -8.65
C THR A 390 19.19 3.24 -9.41
N SER A 391 18.82 2.67 -10.58
CA SER A 391 17.72 3.15 -11.41
C SER A 391 16.38 2.66 -10.87
N SER A 392 15.49 3.58 -10.48
CA SER A 392 14.13 3.25 -10.01
C SER A 392 13.30 2.52 -11.09
N MET A 393 13.45 2.92 -12.35
CA MET A 393 12.75 2.28 -13.48
C MET A 393 13.22 0.83 -13.69
N MET A 394 14.53 0.56 -13.60
CA MET A 394 15.08 -0.79 -13.73
C MET A 394 14.68 -1.65 -12.53
N ARG A 395 14.66 -1.06 -11.32
CA ARG A 395 14.20 -1.77 -10.13
C ARG A 395 12.74 -2.20 -10.24
N GLU A 396 11.86 -1.33 -10.73
CA GLU A 396 10.46 -1.68 -11.00
C GLU A 396 10.32 -2.77 -12.08
N TRP A 397 11.16 -2.70 -13.11
CA TRP A 397 11.15 -3.71 -14.16
C TRP A 397 11.57 -5.08 -13.62
N TYR A 398 12.64 -5.16 -12.81
CA TYR A 398 13.02 -6.42 -12.14
C TYR A 398 11.96 -6.89 -11.17
N TYR A 399 11.36 -5.97 -10.38
CA TYR A 399 10.26 -6.28 -9.48
C TYR A 399 9.06 -6.91 -10.19
N SER A 400 8.80 -6.55 -11.44
CA SER A 400 7.70 -7.14 -12.22
C SER A 400 7.82 -8.65 -12.48
N PHE A 401 9.00 -9.23 -12.26
CA PHE A 401 9.24 -10.69 -12.32
C PHE A 401 9.26 -11.35 -10.95
N MET A 402 9.08 -10.58 -9.87
CA MET A 402 9.20 -11.07 -8.51
C MET A 402 7.82 -11.23 -7.85
N HIS A 403 7.77 -12.14 -6.91
CA HIS A 403 6.60 -12.35 -6.06
C HIS A 403 6.99 -12.23 -4.59
N GLU A 404 6.07 -11.67 -3.80
CA GLU A 404 6.21 -11.58 -2.36
C GLU A 404 5.73 -12.90 -1.73
N ASN A 405 6.68 -13.70 -1.25
CA ASN A 405 6.37 -14.89 -0.48
C ASN A 405 6.49 -14.59 1.02
N GLN A 406 5.66 -15.26 1.81
CA GLN A 406 5.78 -15.19 3.26
C GLN A 406 7.16 -15.71 3.70
N CYS A 407 7.82 -15.02 4.63
CA CYS A 407 9.12 -15.45 5.11
C CYS A 407 9.04 -16.86 5.73
N PRO A 408 9.86 -17.82 5.28
CA PRO A 408 9.79 -19.21 5.77
C PRO A 408 10.19 -19.36 7.24
N THR A 409 10.97 -18.42 7.79
CA THR A 409 11.45 -18.45 9.17
C THR A 409 10.42 -17.88 10.15
N CYS A 410 9.89 -16.67 9.89
CA CYS A 410 8.98 -16.03 10.83
C CYS A 410 7.51 -16.14 10.40
N HIS A 411 7.20 -16.80 9.31
CA HIS A 411 5.82 -16.98 8.81
C HIS A 411 5.01 -15.68 8.80
N GLY A 412 5.68 -14.58 8.42
CA GLY A 412 5.08 -13.26 8.36
C GLY A 412 5.12 -12.44 9.65
N ASP A 413 5.54 -12.98 10.79
CA ASP A 413 5.53 -12.30 12.09
C ASP A 413 6.54 -11.15 12.20
N ARG A 414 7.52 -11.08 11.31
CA ARG A 414 8.55 -10.03 11.21
C ARG A 414 9.56 -10.02 12.36
N LEU A 415 9.27 -10.69 13.46
CA LEU A 415 10.05 -10.74 14.70
C LEU A 415 10.73 -12.11 14.84
N ASN A 416 11.74 -12.18 15.67
CA ASN A 416 12.40 -13.44 16.01
C ASN A 416 11.67 -14.18 17.15
N ASP A 417 11.96 -15.47 17.32
CA ASP A 417 11.28 -16.35 18.28
C ASP A 417 11.46 -15.90 19.73
N MET A 418 12.59 -15.28 20.05
CA MET A 418 12.84 -14.73 21.39
C MET A 418 11.84 -13.65 21.75
N VAL A 419 11.53 -12.74 20.82
CA VAL A 419 10.52 -11.69 21.02
C VAL A 419 9.11 -12.28 21.09
N LEU A 420 8.84 -13.26 20.23
CA LEU A 420 7.53 -13.93 20.17
C LEU A 420 7.23 -14.78 21.41
N SER A 421 8.25 -15.10 22.23
CA SER A 421 8.08 -15.80 23.50
C SER A 421 7.56 -14.91 24.64
N VAL A 422 7.46 -13.61 24.46
CA VAL A 422 6.93 -12.66 25.45
C VAL A 422 5.45 -12.47 25.26
N LEU A 423 4.66 -12.74 26.32
CA LEU A 423 3.21 -12.74 26.27
C LEU A 423 2.60 -11.66 27.17
N VAL A 424 1.47 -11.09 26.73
CA VAL A 424 0.57 -10.26 27.52
C VAL A 424 -0.83 -10.87 27.37
N GLY A 425 -1.45 -11.26 28.49
CA GLY A 425 -2.76 -11.92 28.43
C GLY A 425 -2.76 -13.21 27.58
N GLY A 426 -1.64 -13.94 27.54
CA GLY A 426 -1.50 -15.18 26.77
C GLY A 426 -1.27 -15.00 25.27
N LYS A 427 -1.04 -13.77 24.78
CA LYS A 427 -0.76 -13.47 23.37
C LYS A 427 0.56 -12.75 23.20
N ASN A 428 1.33 -13.12 22.17
CA ASN A 428 2.49 -12.35 21.76
C ASN A 428 2.08 -11.14 20.88
N ILE A 429 3.01 -10.21 20.68
CA ILE A 429 2.72 -8.96 19.95
C ILE A 429 2.32 -9.20 18.49
N ALA A 430 2.85 -10.23 17.82
CA ALA A 430 2.51 -10.56 16.45
C ALA A 430 1.10 -11.16 16.36
N GLU A 431 0.74 -12.08 17.23
CA GLU A 431 -0.61 -12.62 17.33
C GLU A 431 -1.65 -11.53 17.58
N LEU A 432 -1.37 -10.62 18.54
CA LEU A 432 -2.25 -9.51 18.84
C LEU A 432 -2.44 -8.60 17.63
N THR A 433 -1.38 -8.23 16.94
CA THR A 433 -1.47 -7.33 15.76
C THR A 433 -2.10 -7.99 14.54
N LYS A 434 -2.15 -9.31 14.45
CA LYS A 434 -2.87 -10.06 13.40
C LYS A 434 -4.37 -10.13 13.63
N MET A 435 -4.84 -9.84 14.84
CA MET A 435 -6.28 -9.81 15.13
C MET A 435 -6.95 -8.59 14.47
N PRO A 436 -8.24 -8.69 14.09
CA PRO A 436 -9.03 -7.54 13.70
C PRO A 436 -9.07 -6.49 14.83
N ILE A 437 -9.14 -5.21 14.46
CA ILE A 437 -9.18 -4.09 15.42
C ILE A 437 -10.30 -4.29 16.45
N SER A 438 -11.50 -4.71 16.01
CA SER A 438 -12.63 -5.02 16.90
C SER A 438 -12.26 -6.07 17.95
N SER A 439 -11.54 -7.12 17.58
CA SER A 439 -11.13 -8.19 18.50
C SER A 439 -10.01 -7.74 19.44
N ILE A 440 -9.14 -6.80 19.01
CA ILE A 440 -8.11 -6.21 19.89
C ILE A 440 -8.78 -5.37 20.98
N VAL A 441 -9.79 -4.58 20.64
CA VAL A 441 -10.59 -3.81 21.63
C VAL A 441 -11.22 -4.74 22.66
N GLU A 442 -11.83 -5.84 22.19
CA GLU A 442 -12.42 -6.84 23.07
C GLU A 442 -11.38 -7.54 23.96
N PHE A 443 -10.21 -7.84 23.41
CA PHE A 443 -9.07 -8.41 24.15
C PHE A 443 -8.65 -7.49 25.31
N PHE A 444 -8.45 -6.21 25.07
CA PHE A 444 -8.07 -5.27 26.15
C PHE A 444 -9.17 -5.05 27.17
N LYS A 445 -10.43 -5.12 26.78
CA LYS A 445 -11.57 -5.04 27.70
C LYS A 445 -11.62 -6.22 28.67
N ASN A 446 -11.23 -7.42 28.20
CA ASN A 446 -11.27 -8.66 28.98
C ASN A 446 -9.90 -9.03 29.58
N LEU A 447 -8.89 -8.17 29.44
CA LEU A 447 -7.53 -8.44 29.90
C LEU A 447 -7.46 -8.41 31.45
N ILE A 448 -7.08 -9.52 32.03
CA ILE A 448 -6.88 -9.64 33.48
C ILE A 448 -5.41 -9.36 33.79
N LEU A 449 -5.18 -8.36 34.63
CA LEU A 449 -3.84 -7.92 35.05
C LEU A 449 -3.71 -8.02 36.56
N THR A 450 -2.50 -8.26 37.06
CA THR A 450 -2.18 -8.10 38.48
C THR A 450 -2.28 -6.63 38.91
N PRO A 451 -2.52 -6.30 40.18
CA PRO A 451 -2.60 -4.91 40.62
C PRO A 451 -1.40 -4.05 40.19
N GLN A 452 -0.20 -4.60 40.27
CA GLN A 452 1.04 -3.92 39.83
C GLN A 452 1.07 -3.68 38.31
N GLN A 453 0.73 -4.69 37.50
CA GLN A 453 0.62 -4.55 36.04
C GLN A 453 -0.46 -3.54 35.65
N GLN A 454 -1.58 -3.52 36.39
CA GLN A 454 -2.67 -2.58 36.12
C GLN A 454 -2.25 -1.13 36.36
N GLU A 455 -1.51 -0.85 37.42
CA GLU A 455 -0.98 0.49 37.71
C GLU A 455 -0.07 0.97 36.56
N ILE A 456 0.83 0.11 36.08
CA ILE A 456 1.77 0.42 34.99
C ILE A 456 1.04 0.58 33.65
N ALA A 457 0.05 -0.26 33.36
CA ALA A 457 -0.54 -0.39 32.01
C ALA A 457 -1.75 0.51 31.78
N THR A 458 -2.40 1.05 32.82
CA THR A 458 -3.67 1.77 32.72
C THR A 458 -3.64 2.89 31.67
N LEU A 459 -2.66 3.77 31.74
CA LEU A 459 -2.52 4.89 30.79
C LEU A 459 -2.21 4.40 29.36
N LEU A 460 -1.37 3.36 29.23
CA LEU A 460 -1.00 2.81 27.93
C LEU A 460 -2.20 2.15 27.25
N ILE A 461 -2.94 1.34 27.97
CA ILE A 461 -4.15 0.66 27.48
C ILE A 461 -5.24 1.67 27.12
N ALA A 462 -5.40 2.73 27.93
CA ALA A 462 -6.35 3.80 27.62
C ALA A 462 -5.98 4.49 26.29
N GLU A 463 -4.72 4.79 26.04
CA GLU A 463 -4.27 5.43 24.81
C GLU A 463 -4.40 4.49 23.59
N ILE A 464 -4.05 3.21 23.75
CA ILE A 464 -4.26 2.18 22.72
C ILE A 464 -5.75 2.10 22.36
N ASN A 465 -6.63 1.98 23.37
CA ASN A 465 -8.07 1.88 23.15
C ASN A 465 -8.65 3.14 22.49
N ASN A 466 -8.19 4.34 22.87
CA ASN A 466 -8.61 5.58 22.20
C ASN A 466 -8.30 5.53 20.69
N ARG A 467 -7.08 5.17 20.31
CA ARG A 467 -6.66 5.08 18.91
C ARG A 467 -7.41 3.98 18.15
N LEU A 468 -7.62 2.81 18.78
CA LEU A 468 -8.42 1.73 18.20
C LEU A 468 -9.87 2.16 17.97
N ASN A 469 -10.48 2.86 18.93
CA ASN A 469 -11.84 3.37 18.80
C ASN A 469 -11.98 4.40 17.68
N PHE A 470 -10.97 5.25 17.44
CA PHE A 470 -11.01 6.14 16.28
C PHE A 470 -11.01 5.37 14.96
N LEU A 471 -10.25 4.27 14.86
CA LEU A 471 -10.29 3.40 13.68
C LEU A 471 -11.65 2.70 13.54
N MET A 472 -12.27 2.30 14.64
CA MET A 472 -13.64 1.74 14.65
C MET A 472 -14.68 2.76 14.14
N ASN A 473 -14.56 4.01 14.59
CA ASN A 473 -15.50 5.09 14.24
C ASN A 473 -15.45 5.47 12.75
N VAL A 474 -14.34 5.22 12.07
CA VAL A 474 -14.21 5.43 10.62
C VAL A 474 -14.49 4.16 9.79
N GLY A 475 -15.08 3.11 10.41
CA GLY A 475 -15.48 1.89 9.72
C GLY A 475 -14.32 0.97 9.32
N LEU A 476 -13.23 0.95 10.09
CA LEU A 476 -12.05 0.12 9.83
C LEU A 476 -11.88 -1.03 10.86
N GLU A 477 -12.96 -1.45 11.51
CA GLU A 477 -12.97 -2.50 12.54
C GLU A 477 -12.44 -3.85 12.06
N TYR A 478 -12.52 -4.12 10.75
CA TYR A 478 -12.09 -5.38 10.13
C TYR A 478 -10.58 -5.43 9.82
N LEU A 479 -9.90 -4.29 9.81
CA LEU A 479 -8.46 -4.25 9.54
C LEU A 479 -7.66 -4.87 10.66
N THR A 480 -6.45 -5.34 10.34
CA THR A 480 -5.46 -5.80 11.30
C THR A 480 -4.31 -4.79 11.38
N LEU A 481 -3.74 -4.62 12.57
CA LEU A 481 -2.58 -3.74 12.77
C LEU A 481 -1.34 -4.22 12.01
N HIS A 482 -1.27 -5.52 11.74
CA HIS A 482 -0.18 -6.17 11.00
C HIS A 482 -0.21 -5.88 9.49
N ARG A 483 -1.38 -5.52 8.92
CA ARG A 483 -1.55 -5.30 7.48
C ARG A 483 -0.61 -4.23 6.96
N MET A 484 0.06 -4.53 5.85
CA MET A 484 0.98 -3.59 5.19
C MET A 484 0.24 -2.39 4.63
N ALA A 485 0.78 -1.18 4.82
CA ALA A 485 0.19 0.05 4.31
C ALA A 485 0.09 0.08 2.77
N SER A 486 1.00 -0.58 2.07
CA SER A 486 1.00 -0.70 0.61
C SER A 486 -0.17 -1.53 0.05
N THR A 487 -0.83 -2.34 0.88
CA THR A 487 -1.98 -3.19 0.48
C THR A 487 -3.33 -2.54 0.75
N LEU A 488 -3.33 -1.35 1.33
CA LEU A 488 -4.56 -0.60 1.62
C LEU A 488 -5.14 0.01 0.35
N SER A 489 -6.47 0.03 0.25
CA SER A 489 -7.15 0.87 -0.74
C SER A 489 -6.94 2.36 -0.42
N GLY A 490 -7.14 3.23 -1.42
CA GLY A 490 -7.03 4.68 -1.22
C GLY A 490 -7.94 5.19 -0.10
N GLY A 491 -9.19 4.73 -0.05
CA GLY A 491 -10.14 5.08 0.99
C GLY A 491 -9.75 4.54 2.38
N GLU A 492 -9.25 3.30 2.49
CA GLU A 492 -8.73 2.77 3.77
C GLU A 492 -7.56 3.62 4.30
N ALA A 493 -6.59 3.94 3.45
CA ALA A 493 -5.44 4.76 3.83
C ALA A 493 -5.84 6.17 4.27
N GLN A 494 -6.81 6.79 3.57
CA GLN A 494 -7.34 8.09 3.90
C GLN A 494 -8.06 8.09 5.26
N ARG A 495 -8.91 7.08 5.52
CA ARG A 495 -9.61 6.93 6.81
C ARG A 495 -8.66 6.66 7.98
N ILE A 496 -7.57 5.91 7.77
CA ILE A 496 -6.51 5.74 8.78
C ILE A 496 -5.91 7.10 9.14
N ARG A 497 -5.59 7.95 8.15
CA ARG A 497 -5.07 9.29 8.42
C ARG A 497 -6.09 10.16 9.15
N LEU A 498 -7.36 10.10 8.74
CA LEU A 498 -8.43 10.81 9.42
C LEU A 498 -8.53 10.40 10.89
N ALA A 499 -8.55 9.09 11.18
CA ALA A 499 -8.56 8.56 12.54
C ALA A 499 -7.35 9.03 13.36
N THR A 500 -6.16 9.06 12.75
CA THR A 500 -4.92 9.53 13.41
C THR A 500 -5.01 11.03 13.74
N GLN A 501 -5.57 11.85 12.84
CA GLN A 501 -5.74 13.28 13.07
C GLN A 501 -6.77 13.58 14.19
N ILE A 502 -7.86 12.82 14.27
CA ILE A 502 -8.82 12.93 15.38
C ILE A 502 -8.12 12.61 16.71
N GLY A 503 -7.28 11.57 16.70
CA GLY A 503 -6.50 11.15 17.86
C GLY A 503 -5.57 12.25 18.40
N SER A 504 -5.11 13.15 17.55
CA SER A 504 -4.25 14.28 17.94
C SER A 504 -4.97 15.34 18.77
N LYS A 505 -6.32 15.37 18.75
CA LYS A 505 -7.19 16.35 19.45
C LYS A 505 -6.80 17.81 19.18
N LEU A 506 -6.27 18.10 18.00
CA LEU A 506 -5.92 19.46 17.60
C LEU A 506 -7.20 20.31 17.48
N THR A 507 -7.12 21.55 17.90
CA THR A 507 -8.22 22.53 17.85
C THR A 507 -7.81 23.76 17.05
N GLY A 508 -8.79 24.44 16.44
CA GLY A 508 -8.55 25.64 15.64
C GLY A 508 -7.83 25.39 14.31
N VAL A 509 -7.83 24.16 13.81
CA VAL A 509 -7.19 23.73 12.54
C VAL A 509 -8.21 23.76 11.42
N LEU A 510 -7.72 24.05 10.21
CA LEU A 510 -8.47 23.86 8.96
C LEU A 510 -8.12 22.50 8.35
N TYR A 511 -9.07 21.58 8.35
CA TYR A 511 -8.93 20.30 7.65
C TYR A 511 -9.53 20.38 6.25
N VAL A 512 -8.80 19.87 5.26
CA VAL A 512 -9.27 19.75 3.87
C VAL A 512 -9.25 18.30 3.48
N LEU A 513 -10.43 17.72 3.17
CA LEU A 513 -10.64 16.31 2.86
C LEU A 513 -11.11 16.16 1.42
N ASP A 514 -10.57 15.14 0.71
CA ASP A 514 -10.94 14.82 -0.66
C ASP A 514 -11.75 13.51 -0.67
N GLU A 515 -13.05 13.61 -0.90
CA GLU A 515 -13.97 12.48 -1.04
C GLU A 515 -13.79 11.36 0.01
N PRO A 516 -13.92 11.66 1.31
CA PRO A 516 -13.64 10.70 2.38
C PRO A 516 -14.64 9.52 2.44
N SER A 517 -15.82 9.62 1.80
CA SER A 517 -16.85 8.56 1.71
C SER A 517 -16.51 7.47 0.71
N ILE A 518 -15.43 7.59 -0.09
CA ILE A 518 -15.06 6.63 -1.13
C ILE A 518 -14.90 5.20 -0.60
N GLY A 519 -15.50 4.25 -1.32
CA GLY A 519 -15.43 2.81 -1.01
C GLY A 519 -16.14 2.44 0.29
N LEU A 520 -16.98 3.32 0.86
CA LEU A 520 -17.83 3.02 1.99
C LEU A 520 -19.18 2.48 1.54
N HIS A 521 -19.65 1.49 2.27
CA HIS A 521 -21.06 1.13 2.24
C HIS A 521 -21.88 2.18 3.00
N GLN A 522 -23.13 2.43 2.59
CA GLN A 522 -23.99 3.45 3.21
C GLN A 522 -24.11 3.31 4.73
N ARG A 523 -24.08 2.09 5.25
CA ARG A 523 -24.06 1.83 6.71
C ARG A 523 -22.87 2.49 7.41
N ASP A 524 -21.71 2.49 6.78
CA ASP A 524 -20.47 2.98 7.40
C ASP A 524 -20.27 4.49 7.15
N ASN A 525 -21.00 5.07 6.17
CA ASN A 525 -20.96 6.48 5.86
C ASN A 525 -21.44 7.36 7.02
N GLN A 526 -22.48 6.94 7.73
CA GLN A 526 -22.99 7.67 8.89
C GLN A 526 -21.92 7.81 10.00
N LYS A 527 -21.14 6.76 10.25
CA LYS A 527 -20.04 6.81 11.24
C LYS A 527 -18.97 7.85 10.84
N LEU A 528 -18.68 7.94 9.54
CA LEU A 528 -17.74 8.94 9.02
C LEU A 528 -18.29 10.36 9.21
N ILE A 529 -19.56 10.60 8.88
CA ILE A 529 -20.23 11.89 9.07
C ILE A 529 -20.20 12.30 10.54
N ASP A 530 -20.56 11.38 11.45
CA ASP A 530 -20.53 11.64 12.90
C ASP A 530 -19.11 11.98 13.38
N THR A 531 -18.10 11.31 12.82
CA THR A 531 -16.69 11.58 13.08
C THR A 531 -16.27 12.98 12.63
N MET A 532 -16.67 13.41 11.42
CA MET A 532 -16.41 14.74 10.92
C MET A 532 -17.10 15.83 11.78
N LYS A 533 -18.32 15.57 12.23
CA LYS A 533 -19.02 16.45 13.16
C LYS A 533 -18.31 16.56 14.50
N GLN A 534 -17.79 15.46 15.05
CA GLN A 534 -16.97 15.50 16.28
C GLN A 534 -15.71 16.36 16.09
N MET A 535 -15.02 16.25 14.94
CA MET A 535 -13.87 17.13 14.66
C MET A 535 -14.26 18.60 14.60
N ARG A 536 -15.39 18.93 13.98
CA ARG A 536 -15.95 20.29 13.94
C ARG A 536 -16.23 20.79 15.36
N ASP A 537 -16.87 19.97 16.18
CA ASP A 537 -17.30 20.33 17.55
C ASP A 537 -16.10 20.56 18.50
N LEU A 538 -14.91 20.07 18.14
CA LEU A 538 -13.65 20.46 18.80
C LEU A 538 -13.17 21.88 18.43
N GLY A 539 -13.91 22.63 17.61
CA GLY A 539 -13.55 23.98 17.18
C GLY A 539 -12.68 24.02 15.93
N ASN A 540 -12.76 23.01 15.07
CA ASN A 540 -12.06 22.96 13.79
C ASN A 540 -12.99 23.35 12.64
N THR A 541 -12.38 23.86 11.56
CA THR A 541 -13.07 24.07 10.30
C THR A 541 -12.77 22.90 9.37
N LEU A 542 -13.80 22.27 8.80
CA LEU A 542 -13.64 21.19 7.85
C LEU A 542 -14.14 21.63 6.48
N ILE A 543 -13.28 21.52 5.45
CA ILE A 543 -13.66 21.67 4.05
C ILE A 543 -13.59 20.29 3.43
N VAL A 544 -14.71 19.78 2.94
CA VAL A 544 -14.84 18.44 2.37
C VAL A 544 -15.28 18.55 0.91
N VAL A 545 -14.49 18.04 -0.01
CA VAL A 545 -14.92 17.84 -1.40
C VAL A 545 -15.72 16.55 -1.45
N GLU A 546 -17.01 16.63 -1.78
CA GLU A 546 -17.91 15.47 -1.74
C GLU A 546 -19.01 15.49 -2.78
N HIS A 547 -19.50 14.27 -3.09
CA HIS A 547 -20.60 14.01 -4.03
C HIS A 547 -21.73 13.17 -3.42
N ASP A 548 -21.50 12.63 -2.22
CA ASP A 548 -22.48 11.81 -1.51
C ASP A 548 -23.60 12.65 -0.93
N GLU A 549 -24.86 12.27 -1.22
CA GLU A 549 -26.05 13.02 -0.78
C GLU A 549 -26.13 13.13 0.74
N GLU A 550 -25.89 12.04 1.49
CA GLU A 550 -25.96 12.03 2.96
C GLU A 550 -24.94 12.99 3.59
N THR A 551 -23.73 13.08 3.02
CA THR A 551 -22.68 13.99 3.47
C THR A 551 -23.01 15.43 3.13
N ILE A 552 -23.58 15.71 1.93
CA ILE A 552 -24.03 17.04 1.53
C ILE A 552 -25.18 17.50 2.45
N GLU A 553 -26.16 16.66 2.73
CA GLU A 553 -27.27 16.96 3.63
C GLU A 553 -26.84 17.21 5.08
N ALA A 554 -25.75 16.57 5.51
CA ALA A 554 -25.20 16.70 6.86
C ALA A 554 -24.32 17.95 7.06
N ALA A 555 -24.01 18.68 6.00
CA ALA A 555 -23.15 19.86 6.03
C ALA A 555 -23.82 21.07 6.69
N ASP A 556 -23.03 21.88 7.41
CA ASP A 556 -23.47 23.15 7.96
C ASP A 556 -23.52 24.24 6.86
N HIS A 557 -22.58 24.13 5.89
CA HIS A 557 -22.48 25.06 4.77
C HIS A 557 -22.06 24.32 3.51
N ILE A 558 -22.67 24.61 2.39
CA ILE A 558 -22.41 23.98 1.09
C ILE A 558 -21.97 25.04 0.09
N VAL A 559 -21.00 24.70 -0.74
CA VAL A 559 -20.55 25.52 -1.87
C VAL A 559 -20.65 24.66 -3.14
N ASP A 560 -21.59 24.99 -4.02
CA ASP A 560 -21.76 24.32 -5.30
C ASP A 560 -20.98 25.05 -6.39
N ILE A 561 -20.07 24.32 -7.06
CA ILE A 561 -19.14 24.85 -8.06
C ILE A 561 -19.50 24.30 -9.44
N GLY A 562 -19.72 25.20 -10.39
CA GLY A 562 -20.13 24.82 -11.74
C GLY A 562 -20.12 26.01 -12.71
N PRO A 563 -21.13 26.10 -13.58
CA PRO A 563 -22.22 25.14 -13.81
C PRO A 563 -21.82 23.88 -14.59
N GLY A 564 -20.68 23.92 -15.30
CA GLY A 564 -20.13 22.83 -16.08
C GLY A 564 -18.77 22.34 -15.59
N ALA A 565 -18.05 21.62 -16.43
CA ALA A 565 -16.70 21.14 -16.19
C ALA A 565 -15.66 21.91 -17.03
N GLY A 566 -14.37 21.86 -16.63
CA GLY A 566 -13.28 22.49 -17.37
C GLY A 566 -13.48 23.97 -17.58
N ILE A 567 -13.40 24.41 -18.84
CA ILE A 567 -13.59 25.82 -19.21
C ILE A 567 -15.01 26.35 -18.93
N ASN A 568 -16.00 25.48 -18.88
CA ASN A 568 -17.39 25.81 -18.54
C ASN A 568 -17.71 25.79 -17.05
N GLY A 569 -16.72 25.39 -16.21
CA GLY A 569 -16.78 25.41 -14.76
C GLY A 569 -16.16 26.64 -14.12
N GLY A 570 -15.73 26.50 -12.88
CA GLY A 570 -14.94 27.48 -12.15
C GLY A 570 -15.71 28.69 -11.62
N LYS A 571 -17.02 28.60 -11.42
CA LYS A 571 -17.87 29.63 -10.80
C LYS A 571 -18.58 29.07 -9.57
N ILE A 572 -18.91 29.91 -8.61
CA ILE A 572 -19.84 29.55 -7.55
C ILE A 572 -21.26 29.68 -8.13
N VAL A 573 -21.98 28.57 -8.13
CA VAL A 573 -23.37 28.49 -8.61
C VAL A 573 -24.34 28.78 -7.48
N ALA A 574 -24.09 28.21 -6.31
CA ALA A 574 -24.87 28.43 -5.11
C ALA A 574 -24.00 28.23 -3.86
N GLN A 575 -24.35 28.87 -2.76
CA GLN A 575 -23.75 28.64 -1.45
C GLN A 575 -24.76 28.88 -0.34
N GLY A 576 -24.63 28.19 0.78
CA GLY A 576 -25.54 28.27 1.92
C GLY A 576 -25.86 26.89 2.50
N ASN A 577 -27.06 26.74 3.04
CA ASN A 577 -27.58 25.46 3.52
C ASN A 577 -28.19 24.64 2.36
N VAL A 578 -28.63 23.44 2.66
CA VAL A 578 -29.24 22.52 1.66
C VAL A 578 -30.39 23.15 0.90
N GLN A 579 -31.24 23.95 1.58
CA GLN A 579 -32.38 24.60 0.96
C GLN A 579 -31.96 25.69 -0.03
N ASP A 580 -30.89 26.42 0.28
CA ASP A 580 -30.35 27.44 -0.62
C ASP A 580 -29.84 26.82 -1.92
N ILE A 581 -29.21 25.62 -1.84
CA ILE A 581 -28.75 24.86 -3.01
C ILE A 581 -29.91 24.32 -3.82
N ILE A 582 -30.96 23.78 -3.18
CA ILE A 582 -32.16 23.26 -3.84
C ILE A 582 -32.90 24.36 -4.58
N GLN A 583 -33.00 25.58 -4.03
CA GLN A 583 -33.71 26.72 -4.62
C GLN A 583 -32.94 27.35 -5.78
N SER A 584 -31.65 27.07 -5.93
CA SER A 584 -30.86 27.64 -7.03
C SER A 584 -31.18 26.97 -8.37
N PRO A 585 -31.71 27.67 -9.36
CA PRO A 585 -32.12 27.06 -10.65
C PRO A 585 -30.93 26.59 -11.48
N GLU A 586 -29.73 27.14 -11.24
CA GLU A 586 -28.53 26.79 -11.97
C GLU A 586 -27.79 25.58 -11.32
N SER A 587 -28.13 25.25 -10.07
CA SER A 587 -27.50 24.15 -9.35
C SER A 587 -27.95 22.78 -9.85
N ILE A 588 -27.04 22.06 -10.50
CA ILE A 588 -27.30 20.67 -10.90
C ILE A 588 -27.41 19.79 -9.65
N THR A 589 -26.56 20.02 -8.65
CA THR A 589 -26.64 19.34 -7.35
C THR A 589 -28.01 19.53 -6.70
N GLY A 590 -28.52 20.79 -6.70
CA GLY A 590 -29.85 21.10 -6.15
C GLY A 590 -30.99 20.38 -6.85
N LYS A 591 -30.92 20.18 -8.17
CA LYS A 591 -31.94 19.42 -8.93
C LYS A 591 -31.96 17.92 -8.57
N TYR A 592 -30.81 17.32 -8.22
CA TYR A 592 -30.75 15.95 -7.72
C TYR A 592 -31.22 15.85 -6.27
N LEU A 593 -30.81 16.76 -5.39
CA LEU A 593 -31.23 16.80 -3.98
C LEU A 593 -32.75 17.05 -3.84
N SER A 594 -33.35 17.85 -4.72
CA SER A 594 -34.80 18.07 -4.74
C SER A 594 -35.58 16.89 -5.32
N GLY A 595 -34.91 15.94 -5.98
CA GLY A 595 -35.55 14.85 -6.71
C GLY A 595 -36.15 15.24 -8.06
N GLU A 596 -35.99 16.52 -8.53
CA GLU A 596 -36.36 16.94 -9.87
C GLU A 596 -35.66 16.13 -10.95
N TRP A 597 -34.35 15.92 -10.75
CA TRP A 597 -33.57 15.03 -11.59
C TRP A 597 -33.23 13.76 -10.81
N LYS A 598 -33.42 12.61 -11.46
CA LYS A 598 -33.08 11.30 -10.88
C LYS A 598 -32.60 10.33 -11.95
N ILE A 599 -32.00 9.27 -11.49
CA ILE A 599 -31.66 8.10 -12.30
C ILE A 599 -32.82 7.13 -12.19
N ASP A 600 -33.48 6.85 -13.30
CA ASP A 600 -34.68 6.01 -13.33
C ASP A 600 -34.32 4.53 -13.12
N VAL A 601 -35.21 3.82 -12.45
CA VAL A 601 -35.13 2.36 -12.28
C VAL A 601 -35.66 1.72 -13.59
N PRO A 602 -34.96 0.77 -14.20
CA PRO A 602 -35.44 0.08 -15.38
C PRO A 602 -36.76 -0.66 -15.11
N HIS A 603 -37.74 -0.51 -15.99
CA HIS A 603 -39.04 -1.18 -15.89
C HIS A 603 -38.94 -2.71 -15.97
N GLN A 604 -37.97 -3.21 -16.73
CA GLN A 604 -37.70 -4.64 -16.89
C GLN A 604 -36.22 -4.92 -16.72
N ARG A 605 -35.89 -5.98 -15.95
CA ARG A 605 -34.55 -6.48 -15.79
C ARG A 605 -34.23 -7.44 -16.93
N ARG A 606 -33.00 -7.33 -17.47
CA ARG A 606 -32.51 -8.29 -18.48
C ARG A 606 -32.31 -9.65 -17.85
N LYS A 607 -32.78 -10.71 -18.54
CA LYS A 607 -32.59 -12.09 -18.09
C LYS A 607 -31.23 -12.67 -18.51
N GLY A 608 -30.46 -11.91 -19.29
CA GLY A 608 -29.22 -12.38 -19.89
C GLY A 608 -29.45 -13.37 -21.04
N ASN A 609 -28.38 -14.03 -21.43
CA ASN A 609 -28.38 -15.00 -22.54
C ASN A 609 -28.62 -16.47 -22.09
N GLY A 610 -29.05 -16.68 -20.85
CA GLY A 610 -29.29 -18.01 -20.27
C GLY A 610 -28.03 -18.79 -19.85
N LYS A 611 -26.83 -18.20 -20.02
CA LYS A 611 -25.55 -18.78 -19.63
C LYS A 611 -25.03 -18.12 -18.36
N PHE A 612 -24.24 -18.87 -17.60
CA PHE A 612 -23.72 -18.42 -16.30
C PHE A 612 -22.23 -18.70 -16.19
N LEU A 613 -21.52 -17.82 -15.51
CA LEU A 613 -20.26 -18.15 -14.86
C LEU A 613 -20.55 -18.59 -13.43
N THR A 614 -20.01 -19.72 -13.02
CA THR A 614 -20.22 -20.24 -11.66
C THR A 614 -18.87 -20.43 -10.96
N VAL A 615 -18.61 -19.66 -9.90
CA VAL A 615 -17.50 -19.88 -9.00
C VAL A 615 -17.94 -20.88 -7.94
N ILE A 616 -17.14 -21.94 -7.75
CA ILE A 616 -17.45 -23.03 -6.81
C ILE A 616 -16.35 -23.12 -5.76
N GLY A 617 -16.74 -23.03 -4.50
CA GLY A 617 -15.88 -23.28 -3.37
C GLY A 617 -14.74 -22.27 -3.21
N ALA A 618 -15.01 -20.97 -3.34
CA ALA A 618 -14.00 -19.94 -3.13
C ALA A 618 -13.67 -19.79 -1.63
N THR A 619 -12.38 -19.87 -1.28
CA THR A 619 -11.86 -19.86 0.09
C THR A 619 -10.72 -18.87 0.29
N GLU A 620 -10.39 -18.04 -0.70
CA GLU A 620 -9.30 -17.10 -0.60
C GLU A 620 -9.60 -16.01 0.44
N ASN A 621 -8.60 -15.63 1.23
CA ASN A 621 -8.68 -14.63 2.30
C ASN A 621 -9.85 -14.94 3.28
N ASN A 622 -10.83 -14.05 3.36
CA ASN A 622 -11.97 -14.18 4.25
C ASN A 622 -13.17 -14.93 3.65
N LEU A 623 -13.11 -15.39 2.40
CA LEU A 623 -14.22 -16.11 1.77
C LEU A 623 -14.47 -17.47 2.42
N LYS A 624 -15.73 -17.79 2.72
CA LYS A 624 -16.16 -18.95 3.49
C LYS A 624 -16.70 -20.08 2.62
N ASN A 625 -15.88 -20.60 1.69
CA ASN A 625 -16.24 -21.71 0.78
C ASN A 625 -17.53 -21.42 -0.02
N ILE A 626 -17.60 -20.21 -0.60
CA ILE A 626 -18.81 -19.72 -1.26
C ILE A 626 -18.96 -20.22 -2.69
N ASN A 627 -20.22 -20.34 -3.11
CA ASN A 627 -20.61 -20.60 -4.49
C ASN A 627 -21.36 -19.39 -5.02
N VAL A 628 -20.97 -18.91 -6.21
CA VAL A 628 -21.53 -17.69 -6.81
C VAL A 628 -21.87 -17.95 -8.26
N LYS A 629 -23.11 -17.61 -8.68
CA LYS A 629 -23.56 -17.64 -10.07
C LYS A 629 -23.65 -16.22 -10.62
N ILE A 630 -23.02 -15.97 -11.77
CA ILE A 630 -23.01 -14.67 -12.45
C ILE A 630 -23.67 -14.87 -13.82
N PRO A 631 -24.86 -14.27 -14.08
CA PRO A 631 -25.53 -14.38 -15.37
C PRO A 631 -24.74 -13.61 -16.44
N LEU A 632 -24.57 -14.19 -17.62
CA LEU A 632 -23.89 -13.54 -18.75
C LEU A 632 -24.88 -12.76 -19.62
N GLY A 633 -24.39 -11.69 -20.27
CA GLY A 633 -25.22 -10.74 -21.03
C GLY A 633 -26.10 -9.87 -20.13
N THR A 634 -25.62 -9.58 -18.90
CA THR A 634 -26.32 -8.74 -17.93
C THR A 634 -25.40 -7.70 -17.34
N PHE A 635 -26.00 -6.70 -16.71
CA PHE A 635 -25.35 -5.78 -15.81
C PHE A 635 -25.42 -6.34 -14.37
N CYS A 636 -24.37 -7.01 -13.93
CA CYS A 636 -24.27 -7.64 -12.63
C CYS A 636 -23.43 -6.78 -11.66
N VAL A 637 -23.92 -6.59 -10.44
CA VAL A 637 -23.24 -5.82 -9.39
C VAL A 637 -22.90 -6.74 -8.20
N VAL A 638 -21.66 -6.67 -7.75
CA VAL A 638 -21.19 -7.28 -6.49
C VAL A 638 -21.12 -6.18 -5.43
N THR A 639 -21.92 -6.31 -4.39
CA THR A 639 -22.05 -5.32 -3.32
C THR A 639 -21.86 -5.94 -1.94
N GLY A 640 -21.95 -5.15 -0.89
CA GLY A 640 -21.80 -5.56 0.51
C GLY A 640 -20.91 -4.62 1.29
N VAL A 641 -20.86 -4.77 2.60
CA VAL A 641 -20.08 -3.90 3.50
C VAL A 641 -18.59 -3.89 3.16
N SER A 642 -17.88 -2.86 3.62
CA SER A 642 -16.42 -2.77 3.43
C SER A 642 -15.72 -3.98 4.07
N GLY A 643 -14.73 -4.58 3.38
CA GLY A 643 -14.02 -5.77 3.85
C GLY A 643 -14.82 -7.09 3.76
N SER A 644 -16.01 -7.15 3.14
CA SER A 644 -16.80 -8.38 3.01
C SER A 644 -16.25 -9.42 2.03
N GLY A 645 -15.18 -9.10 1.27
CA GLY A 645 -14.54 -10.03 0.34
C GLY A 645 -14.87 -9.81 -1.15
N LYS A 646 -15.48 -8.68 -1.52
CA LYS A 646 -15.84 -8.36 -2.92
C LYS A 646 -14.66 -8.44 -3.88
N SER A 647 -13.59 -7.68 -3.61
CA SER A 647 -12.39 -7.65 -4.47
C SER A 647 -11.66 -9.00 -4.45
N THR A 648 -11.68 -9.73 -3.34
CA THR A 648 -11.15 -11.10 -3.25
C THR A 648 -11.89 -12.04 -4.19
N LEU A 649 -13.22 -11.97 -4.23
CA LEU A 649 -14.04 -12.81 -5.12
C LEU A 649 -13.82 -12.43 -6.59
N VAL A 650 -13.92 -11.13 -6.92
CA VAL A 650 -13.95 -10.65 -8.31
C VAL A 650 -12.55 -10.53 -8.90
N ASN A 651 -11.65 -9.79 -8.24
CA ASN A 651 -10.32 -9.47 -8.79
C ASN A 651 -9.32 -10.61 -8.56
N GLU A 652 -9.22 -11.12 -7.31
CA GLU A 652 -8.20 -12.12 -6.98
C GLU A 652 -8.61 -13.52 -7.46
N THR A 653 -9.87 -13.90 -7.30
CA THR A 653 -10.31 -15.27 -7.64
C THR A 653 -10.82 -15.34 -9.07
N LEU A 654 -11.91 -14.64 -9.42
CA LEU A 654 -12.58 -14.77 -10.70
C LEU A 654 -11.69 -14.27 -11.87
N TYR A 655 -11.26 -13.02 -11.81
CA TYR A 655 -10.50 -12.39 -12.89
C TYR A 655 -9.20 -13.13 -13.18
N LYS A 656 -8.36 -13.36 -12.16
CA LYS A 656 -7.06 -14.01 -12.35
C LYS A 656 -7.21 -15.43 -12.89
N TYR A 657 -8.20 -16.17 -12.41
CA TYR A 657 -8.48 -17.54 -12.87
C TYR A 657 -8.89 -17.57 -14.35
N ILE A 658 -9.88 -16.74 -14.74
CA ILE A 658 -10.37 -16.68 -16.12
C ILE A 658 -9.28 -16.17 -17.07
N TYR A 659 -8.57 -15.12 -16.66
CA TYR A 659 -7.46 -14.55 -17.43
C TYR A 659 -6.38 -15.60 -17.72
N SER A 660 -6.00 -16.38 -16.70
CA SER A 660 -5.05 -17.47 -16.82
C SER A 660 -5.51 -18.52 -17.86
N LYS A 661 -6.78 -18.86 -17.85
CA LYS A 661 -7.36 -19.87 -18.77
C LYS A 661 -7.48 -19.37 -20.20
N ILE A 662 -8.01 -18.14 -20.41
CA ILE A 662 -8.22 -17.57 -21.74
C ILE A 662 -6.89 -17.26 -22.43
N TYR A 663 -5.99 -16.59 -21.72
CA TYR A 663 -4.72 -16.10 -22.30
C TYR A 663 -3.55 -17.06 -22.11
N LYS A 664 -3.80 -18.26 -21.54
CA LYS A 664 -2.77 -19.27 -21.25
C LYS A 664 -1.55 -18.69 -20.51
N LYS A 665 -1.80 -17.78 -19.59
CA LYS A 665 -0.78 -17.17 -18.72
C LYS A 665 -0.92 -17.71 -17.31
N LYS A 666 0.17 -18.12 -16.70
CA LYS A 666 0.16 -18.59 -15.31
C LYS A 666 0.09 -17.39 -14.37
N LEU A 667 -1.12 -17.09 -13.88
CA LEU A 667 -1.34 -16.13 -12.80
C LEU A 667 -1.84 -16.89 -11.58
N LYS A 668 -1.26 -16.60 -10.41
CA LYS A 668 -1.75 -17.16 -9.14
C LYS A 668 -3.12 -16.55 -8.85
N SER A 669 -4.16 -17.33 -9.07
CA SER A 669 -5.53 -16.96 -8.70
C SER A 669 -5.80 -17.33 -7.24
N GLY A 670 -6.78 -16.64 -6.64
CA GLY A 670 -7.31 -17.01 -5.33
C GLY A 670 -7.83 -18.45 -5.29
N GLN A 671 -7.82 -19.03 -4.11
CA GLN A 671 -8.20 -20.43 -3.90
C GLN A 671 -9.70 -20.65 -4.16
N CYS A 672 -10.02 -21.51 -5.11
CA CYS A 672 -11.37 -22.01 -5.38
C CYS A 672 -11.29 -23.43 -5.92
N LYS A 673 -12.38 -24.19 -5.77
CA LYS A 673 -12.43 -25.56 -6.31
C LYS A 673 -12.45 -25.56 -7.83
N LYS A 674 -13.32 -24.74 -8.44
CA LYS A 674 -13.55 -24.69 -9.89
C LYS A 674 -14.30 -23.44 -10.28
N ILE A 675 -14.09 -22.96 -11.52
CA ILE A 675 -14.96 -21.97 -12.18
C ILE A 675 -15.49 -22.62 -13.47
N GLU A 676 -16.82 -22.66 -13.60
CA GLU A 676 -17.54 -23.23 -14.75
C GLU A 676 -18.10 -22.11 -15.63
N GLY A 677 -18.34 -22.41 -16.93
CA GLY A 677 -18.93 -21.49 -17.90
C GLY A 677 -17.93 -20.61 -18.62
N ILE A 678 -16.61 -20.82 -18.45
CA ILE A 678 -15.53 -20.04 -19.07
C ILE A 678 -15.57 -20.16 -20.59
N GLU A 679 -16.01 -21.28 -21.13
CA GLU A 679 -16.18 -21.54 -22.57
C GLU A 679 -17.16 -20.58 -23.25
N ASN A 680 -18.00 -19.89 -22.49
CA ASN A 680 -18.93 -18.91 -23.01
C ASN A 680 -18.33 -17.51 -23.16
N ILE A 681 -17.06 -17.34 -22.76
CA ILE A 681 -16.34 -16.07 -22.78
C ILE A 681 -15.11 -16.19 -23.67
N ASP A 682 -14.91 -15.22 -24.56
CA ASP A 682 -13.74 -15.12 -25.41
C ASP A 682 -12.73 -14.10 -24.90
N LYS A 683 -13.17 -13.12 -24.11
CA LYS A 683 -12.33 -12.02 -23.62
C LYS A 683 -12.76 -11.57 -22.23
N ILE A 684 -11.79 -11.30 -21.36
CA ILE A 684 -12.00 -10.66 -20.06
C ILE A 684 -11.18 -9.37 -19.97
N ILE A 685 -11.82 -8.29 -19.54
CA ILE A 685 -11.25 -6.95 -19.44
C ILE A 685 -11.43 -6.47 -18.01
N ASN A 686 -10.32 -6.20 -17.32
CA ASN A 686 -10.36 -5.53 -16.01
C ASN A 686 -10.04 -4.05 -16.16
N VAL A 687 -11.01 -3.22 -15.81
CA VAL A 687 -10.92 -1.76 -15.84
C VAL A 687 -10.66 -1.27 -14.41
N SER A 688 -9.38 -1.32 -14.02
CA SER A 688 -8.93 -0.92 -12.68
C SER A 688 -8.70 0.59 -12.56
N GLN A 689 -8.63 1.10 -11.33
CA GLN A 689 -8.29 2.50 -11.01
C GLN A 689 -6.79 2.81 -11.13
N ASP A 690 -5.94 1.83 -11.46
CA ASP A 690 -4.51 2.04 -11.66
C ASP A 690 -4.23 3.12 -12.70
N PRO A 691 -3.15 3.90 -12.58
CA PRO A 691 -2.77 4.91 -13.56
C PRO A 691 -2.65 4.32 -14.98
N ILE A 692 -2.98 5.12 -16.01
CA ILE A 692 -2.82 4.72 -17.43
C ILE A 692 -1.36 4.68 -17.87
N GLY A 693 -0.43 5.05 -17.02
CA GLY A 693 1.00 4.97 -17.22
C GLY A 693 1.76 5.53 -16.03
N ARG A 694 3.02 5.14 -15.90
CA ARG A 694 3.89 5.47 -14.76
C ARG A 694 4.88 6.60 -15.04
N THR A 695 4.84 7.20 -16.21
CA THR A 695 5.77 8.26 -16.62
C THR A 695 5.02 9.52 -17.04
N PRO A 696 5.64 10.71 -16.94
CA PRO A 696 5.06 11.96 -17.42
C PRO A 696 4.70 11.97 -18.92
N ARG A 697 5.22 11.01 -19.70
CA ARG A 697 4.93 10.85 -21.14
C ARG A 697 3.59 10.21 -21.43
N SER A 698 3.08 9.42 -20.48
CA SER A 698 1.76 8.81 -20.61
C SER A 698 0.68 9.87 -20.45
N ASN A 699 -0.28 9.90 -21.35
CA ASN A 699 -1.42 10.84 -21.35
C ASN A 699 -2.65 10.21 -22.03
N PRO A 700 -3.84 10.81 -21.89
CA PRO A 700 -5.06 10.30 -22.51
C PRO A 700 -4.98 10.07 -24.01
N ALA A 701 -4.35 11.01 -24.75
CA ALA A 701 -4.23 10.90 -26.21
C ALA A 701 -3.34 9.71 -26.64
N THR A 702 -2.26 9.45 -25.92
CA THR A 702 -1.37 8.30 -26.24
C THR A 702 -2.02 6.98 -25.87
N TYR A 703 -2.71 6.91 -24.72
CA TYR A 703 -3.35 5.69 -24.25
C TYR A 703 -4.50 5.24 -25.15
N THR A 704 -5.33 6.19 -25.59
CA THR A 704 -6.48 5.92 -26.48
C THR A 704 -6.08 5.74 -27.94
N GLY A 705 -4.80 6.00 -28.26
CA GLY A 705 -4.30 5.94 -29.64
C GLY A 705 -4.76 7.08 -30.55
N VAL A 706 -5.44 8.09 -30.02
CA VAL A 706 -5.82 9.31 -30.76
C VAL A 706 -4.58 10.07 -31.23
N PHE A 707 -3.54 10.08 -30.40
CA PHE A 707 -2.30 10.80 -30.68
C PHE A 707 -1.61 10.34 -31.95
N ASP A 708 -1.72 9.04 -32.29
CA ASP A 708 -1.15 8.52 -33.54
C ASP A 708 -1.78 9.11 -34.79
N LEU A 709 -3.10 9.33 -34.75
CA LEU A 709 -3.84 9.97 -35.84
C LEU A 709 -3.57 11.47 -35.90
N ILE A 710 -3.42 12.12 -34.74
CA ILE A 710 -3.05 13.54 -34.67
C ILE A 710 -1.66 13.73 -35.27
N ARG A 711 -0.65 12.91 -34.92
CA ARG A 711 0.70 12.98 -35.50
C ARG A 711 0.71 12.78 -37.00
N GLU A 712 -0.13 11.89 -37.51
CA GLU A 712 -0.29 11.66 -38.94
C GLU A 712 -0.91 12.89 -39.64
N THR A 713 -1.88 13.52 -39.02
CA THR A 713 -2.48 14.77 -39.54
C THR A 713 -1.44 15.87 -39.65
N PHE A 714 -0.58 16.06 -38.63
CA PHE A 714 0.51 17.05 -38.70
C PHE A 714 1.56 16.70 -39.73
N ALA A 715 1.92 15.43 -39.90
CA ALA A 715 2.87 14.99 -40.95
C ALA A 715 2.32 15.21 -42.36
N ASN A 716 1.00 15.26 -42.53
CA ASN A 716 0.37 15.50 -43.81
C ASN A 716 0.17 16.99 -44.16
N THR A 717 0.55 17.92 -43.29
CA THR A 717 0.53 19.36 -43.61
C THR A 717 1.55 19.68 -44.67
N ILE A 718 1.29 20.74 -45.48
CA ILE A 718 2.18 21.18 -46.56
C ILE A 718 3.57 21.49 -46.01
N GLU A 719 3.67 22.29 -44.96
CA GLU A 719 4.93 22.69 -44.33
C GLU A 719 5.73 21.50 -43.79
N ALA A 720 5.06 20.46 -43.22
CA ALA A 720 5.76 19.26 -42.79
C ALA A 720 6.33 18.45 -43.96
N LYS A 721 5.61 18.34 -45.05
CA LYS A 721 6.03 17.64 -46.28
C LYS A 721 7.19 18.36 -46.94
N GLU A 722 7.18 19.69 -47.04
CA GLU A 722 8.26 20.52 -47.60
C GLU A 722 9.56 20.31 -46.78
N LYS A 723 9.49 20.12 -45.46
CA LYS A 723 10.64 19.89 -44.61
C LYS A 723 11.00 18.41 -44.48
N GLY A 724 10.29 17.49 -45.15
CA GLY A 724 10.52 16.06 -45.06
C GLY A 724 10.19 15.47 -43.68
N TYR A 725 9.29 16.10 -42.91
CA TYR A 725 8.95 15.65 -41.58
C TYR A 725 7.93 14.51 -41.64
N THR A 726 8.31 13.40 -41.04
CA THR A 726 7.47 12.20 -40.94
C THR A 726 6.69 12.19 -39.62
N LYS A 727 5.75 11.25 -39.45
CA LYS A 727 4.97 11.02 -38.22
C LYS A 727 5.86 10.93 -36.97
N SER A 728 7.08 10.38 -37.08
CA SER A 728 8.03 10.26 -35.96
C SER A 728 8.53 11.61 -35.44
N ARG A 729 8.62 12.65 -36.29
CA ARG A 729 9.01 14.02 -35.88
C ARG A 729 8.07 14.61 -34.84
N PHE A 730 6.78 14.27 -34.90
CA PHE A 730 5.75 14.74 -34.00
C PHE A 730 5.56 13.86 -32.77
N SER A 731 6.49 12.96 -32.46
CA SER A 731 6.52 12.15 -31.27
C SER A 731 7.47 12.74 -30.22
N PHE A 732 6.98 13.01 -29.03
CA PHE A 732 7.83 13.42 -27.89
C PHE A 732 8.65 12.26 -27.31
N ASN A 733 8.45 11.01 -27.76
CA ASN A 733 9.21 9.84 -27.33
C ASN A 733 10.46 9.59 -28.20
N VAL A 734 10.53 10.16 -29.42
CA VAL A 734 11.57 9.87 -30.40
C VAL A 734 12.49 11.08 -30.55
N LYS A 735 13.79 10.83 -30.72
CA LYS A 735 14.77 11.89 -31.04
C LYS A 735 14.43 12.61 -32.36
N GLY A 736 14.78 13.88 -32.42
CA GLY A 736 14.60 14.73 -33.61
C GLY A 736 13.49 15.76 -33.46
N GLY A 737 12.32 15.41 -32.90
CA GLY A 737 11.20 16.36 -32.67
C GLY A 737 11.03 16.81 -31.23
N ARG A 738 11.51 16.03 -30.27
CA ARG A 738 11.38 16.30 -28.86
C ARG A 738 12.41 17.28 -28.31
N CYS A 739 12.13 17.90 -27.20
CA CYS A 739 13.14 18.62 -26.41
C CYS A 739 14.16 17.63 -25.85
N GLU A 740 15.44 17.79 -26.18
CA GLU A 740 16.48 16.85 -25.75
C GLU A 740 16.86 17.06 -24.26
N ARG A 741 16.62 18.23 -23.66
CA ARG A 741 16.89 18.48 -22.22
C ARG A 741 16.01 17.64 -21.33
N CYS A 742 14.69 17.68 -21.52
CA CYS A 742 13.73 16.86 -20.75
C CYS A 742 13.39 15.55 -21.47
N GLN A 743 13.98 15.27 -22.61
CA GLN A 743 13.75 14.09 -23.44
C GLN A 743 12.26 13.84 -23.77
N GLY A 744 11.46 14.92 -23.83
CA GLY A 744 10.04 14.87 -24.14
C GLY A 744 9.12 14.77 -22.93
N ASP A 745 9.64 14.74 -21.70
CA ASP A 745 8.81 14.71 -20.48
C ASP A 745 8.09 16.05 -20.25
N GLY A 746 8.65 17.17 -20.72
CA GLY A 746 8.16 18.52 -20.43
C GLY A 746 8.59 19.01 -19.05
N VAL A 747 8.94 18.10 -18.15
CA VAL A 747 9.36 18.36 -16.78
C VAL A 747 10.71 17.70 -16.48
N ILE A 748 11.41 18.24 -15.48
CA ILE A 748 12.64 17.66 -14.93
C ILE A 748 12.30 17.14 -13.55
N ARG A 749 12.60 15.87 -13.28
CA ARG A 749 12.45 15.25 -11.98
C ARG A 749 13.60 15.67 -11.08
N VAL A 750 13.29 16.24 -9.93
CA VAL A 750 14.23 16.54 -8.85
C VAL A 750 13.99 15.50 -7.75
N PRO A 751 14.92 14.52 -7.59
CA PRO A 751 14.75 13.50 -6.56
C PRO A 751 14.95 14.12 -5.17
N MET A 752 14.02 13.86 -4.26
CA MET A 752 14.07 14.29 -2.86
C MET A 752 14.29 13.08 -1.96
N HIS A 753 15.37 13.07 -1.18
CA HIS A 753 15.76 11.89 -0.38
C HIS A 753 14.74 11.45 0.67
N PHE A 754 13.95 12.38 1.21
CA PHE A 754 13.00 12.12 2.30
C PHE A 754 11.56 12.53 1.99
N LEU A 755 11.31 13.15 0.83
CA LEU A 755 10.03 13.64 0.38
C LEU A 755 9.71 13.05 -1.02
N PRO A 756 8.46 13.08 -1.47
CA PRO A 756 8.12 12.73 -2.85
C PRO A 756 8.90 13.58 -3.84
N ASP A 757 9.30 12.98 -4.96
CA ASP A 757 10.01 13.67 -6.03
C ASP A 757 9.25 14.89 -6.54
N VAL A 758 9.96 15.98 -6.77
CA VAL A 758 9.39 17.21 -7.31
C VAL A 758 9.62 17.25 -8.83
N TYR A 759 8.58 17.58 -9.57
CA TYR A 759 8.63 17.76 -11.03
C TYR A 759 8.57 19.25 -11.36
N VAL A 760 9.64 19.78 -11.97
CA VAL A 760 9.77 21.19 -12.33
C VAL A 760 9.63 21.32 -13.86
N PRO A 761 8.92 22.33 -14.41
CA PRO A 761 8.89 22.56 -15.85
C PRO A 761 10.30 22.69 -16.46
N CYS A 762 10.52 22.08 -17.60
CA CYS A 762 11.83 22.15 -18.28
C CYS A 762 12.12 23.59 -18.71
N GLU A 763 13.26 24.12 -18.34
CA GLU A 763 13.69 25.51 -18.62
C GLU A 763 13.77 25.81 -20.12
N ILE A 764 14.18 24.82 -20.94
CA ILE A 764 14.36 25.01 -22.40
C ILE A 764 13.03 25.01 -23.13
N CYS A 765 12.17 24.00 -22.92
CA CYS A 765 10.90 23.90 -23.63
C CYS A 765 9.72 24.47 -22.86
N GLN A 766 9.92 24.93 -21.63
CA GLN A 766 8.87 25.52 -20.78
C GLN A 766 7.62 24.63 -20.70
N GLY A 767 7.81 23.32 -20.53
CA GLY A 767 6.72 22.35 -20.48
C GLY A 767 6.22 21.84 -21.83
N LYS A 768 6.64 22.43 -22.95
CA LYS A 768 6.08 22.14 -24.29
C LYS A 768 6.51 20.80 -24.90
N ARG A 769 7.45 20.06 -24.30
CA ARG A 769 7.90 18.72 -24.70
C ARG A 769 8.67 18.64 -26.02
N TYR A 770 8.48 19.57 -26.96
CA TYR A 770 9.05 19.59 -28.30
C TYR A 770 10.14 20.65 -28.46
N ASN A 771 10.96 20.48 -29.49
CA ASN A 771 11.86 21.53 -29.92
C ASN A 771 11.09 22.60 -30.72
N GLU A 772 11.69 23.77 -30.85
CA GLU A 772 11.08 24.94 -31.47
C GLU A 772 10.69 24.72 -32.94
N GLU A 773 11.55 24.00 -33.71
CA GLU A 773 11.25 23.69 -35.09
C GLU A 773 10.01 22.85 -35.33
N THR A 774 9.78 21.86 -34.48
CA THR A 774 8.58 21.03 -34.53
C THR A 774 7.32 21.86 -34.19
N LEU A 775 7.44 22.80 -33.24
CA LEU A 775 6.34 23.68 -32.84
C LEU A 775 5.98 24.74 -33.90
N LYS A 776 6.86 25.02 -34.87
CA LYS A 776 6.56 25.92 -36.01
C LYS A 776 5.55 25.31 -36.98
N ILE A 777 5.47 23.98 -37.06
CA ILE A 777 4.45 23.31 -37.89
C ILE A 777 3.08 23.45 -37.26
N LYS A 778 2.12 23.98 -38.03
CA LYS A 778 0.77 24.26 -37.55
C LYS A 778 -0.29 23.55 -38.39
N TYR A 779 -1.32 23.04 -37.71
CA TYR A 779 -2.57 22.60 -38.33
C TYR A 779 -3.71 23.48 -37.87
N LYS A 780 -4.46 24.13 -38.81
CA LYS A 780 -5.48 25.16 -38.50
C LYS A 780 -4.94 26.20 -37.48
N GLY A 781 -3.68 26.66 -37.64
CA GLY A 781 -3.10 27.70 -36.78
C GLY A 781 -2.60 27.22 -35.42
N LYS A 782 -2.75 25.94 -35.05
CA LYS A 782 -2.34 25.37 -33.78
C LYS A 782 -1.13 24.43 -33.95
N SER A 783 -0.15 24.53 -33.07
CA SER A 783 0.97 23.58 -32.98
C SER A 783 0.53 22.26 -32.37
N ILE A 784 1.36 21.21 -32.48
CA ILE A 784 1.05 19.93 -31.84
C ILE A 784 0.97 20.03 -30.30
N TYR A 785 1.71 20.93 -29.68
CA TYR A 785 1.61 21.22 -28.26
C TYR A 785 0.27 21.88 -27.92
N ASP A 786 -0.18 22.88 -28.69
CA ASP A 786 -1.46 23.53 -28.46
C ASP A 786 -2.62 22.54 -28.53
N VAL A 787 -2.53 21.54 -29.42
CA VAL A 787 -3.51 20.44 -29.50
C VAL A 787 -3.47 19.54 -28.29
N LEU A 788 -2.29 19.24 -27.74
CA LEU A 788 -2.19 18.46 -26.49
C LEU A 788 -2.75 19.21 -25.29
N GLU A 789 -2.72 20.54 -25.30
CA GLU A 789 -3.28 21.38 -24.25
C GLU A 789 -4.81 21.61 -24.39
N MET A 790 -5.41 21.22 -25.53
CA MET A 790 -6.86 21.24 -25.67
C MET A 790 -7.51 20.20 -24.75
N ASP A 791 -8.64 20.56 -24.16
CA ASP A 791 -9.56 19.58 -23.60
C ASP A 791 -10.23 18.74 -24.70
N VAL A 792 -10.81 17.62 -24.31
CA VAL A 792 -11.42 16.67 -25.25
C VAL A 792 -12.55 17.32 -26.04
N GLU A 793 -13.35 18.19 -25.41
CA GLU A 793 -14.49 18.90 -26.05
C GLU A 793 -13.99 19.85 -27.14
N THR A 794 -13.03 20.71 -26.82
CA THR A 794 -12.39 21.63 -27.78
C THR A 794 -11.72 20.87 -28.93
N ALA A 795 -11.02 19.78 -28.59
CA ALA A 795 -10.37 18.95 -29.61
C ALA A 795 -11.39 18.23 -30.53
N TYR A 796 -12.52 17.80 -30.00
CA TYR A 796 -13.61 17.21 -30.76
C TYR A 796 -14.12 18.15 -31.86
N ASP A 797 -14.36 19.43 -31.52
CA ASP A 797 -14.78 20.45 -32.46
C ASP A 797 -13.67 20.81 -33.44
N PHE A 798 -12.41 20.92 -32.96
CA PHE A 798 -11.26 21.24 -33.79
C PHE A 798 -11.02 20.21 -34.90
N PHE A 799 -11.21 18.92 -34.58
CA PHE A 799 -11.05 17.81 -35.52
C PHE A 799 -12.36 17.33 -36.16
N ALA A 800 -13.41 18.15 -36.16
CA ALA A 800 -14.73 17.79 -36.68
C ALA A 800 -14.71 17.21 -38.13
N ASN A 801 -13.75 17.64 -38.95
CA ASN A 801 -13.59 17.21 -40.35
C ASN A 801 -12.71 15.93 -40.51
N ILE A 802 -12.22 15.33 -39.39
CA ILE A 802 -11.43 14.09 -39.43
C ILE A 802 -12.19 13.01 -38.66
N PRO A 803 -13.04 12.20 -39.31
CA PRO A 803 -13.92 11.24 -38.66
C PRO A 803 -13.17 10.23 -37.73
N SER A 804 -11.96 9.80 -38.14
CA SER A 804 -11.18 8.85 -37.36
C SER A 804 -10.72 9.40 -36.01
N ILE A 805 -10.40 10.70 -35.90
CA ILE A 805 -10.08 11.39 -34.66
C ILE A 805 -11.35 11.68 -33.89
N LYS A 806 -12.34 12.27 -34.58
CA LYS A 806 -13.62 12.66 -33.98
C LYS A 806 -14.32 11.50 -33.28
N ASN A 807 -14.40 10.31 -33.89
CA ASN A 807 -15.04 9.15 -33.30
C ASN A 807 -14.34 8.68 -32.02
N ARG A 808 -13.00 8.76 -31.97
CA ARG A 808 -12.25 8.40 -30.75
C ARG A 808 -12.45 9.41 -29.62
N LEU A 809 -12.51 10.70 -29.95
CA LEU A 809 -12.81 11.76 -28.97
C LEU A 809 -14.25 11.67 -28.47
N GLN A 810 -15.22 11.30 -29.33
CA GLN A 810 -16.61 11.07 -28.94
C GLN A 810 -16.71 10.03 -27.80
N VAL A 811 -15.98 8.93 -27.87
CA VAL A 811 -16.01 7.92 -26.81
C VAL A 811 -15.49 8.46 -25.48
N LEU A 812 -14.48 9.34 -25.49
CA LEU A 812 -14.02 10.03 -24.29
C LEU A 812 -15.09 10.97 -23.72
N MET A 813 -15.83 11.67 -24.58
CA MET A 813 -16.96 12.51 -24.15
C MET A 813 -18.10 11.68 -23.57
N ASP A 814 -18.41 10.53 -24.18
CA ASP A 814 -19.47 9.62 -23.73
C ASP A 814 -19.23 9.14 -22.28
N VAL A 815 -17.98 8.86 -21.92
CA VAL A 815 -17.63 8.47 -20.54
C VAL A 815 -17.49 9.66 -19.58
N GLY A 816 -17.85 10.88 -20.01
CA GLY A 816 -17.84 12.07 -19.16
C GLY A 816 -16.45 12.70 -18.94
N LEU A 817 -15.53 12.54 -19.89
CA LEU A 817 -14.17 13.07 -19.82
C LEU A 817 -13.95 14.24 -20.80
N ASN A 818 -14.98 15.05 -21.05
CA ASN A 818 -14.94 16.21 -21.94
C ASN A 818 -13.94 17.29 -21.49
N TYR A 819 -13.70 17.42 -20.19
CA TYR A 819 -12.88 18.46 -19.55
C TYR A 819 -11.39 18.14 -19.44
N ILE A 820 -10.96 16.88 -19.61
CA ILE A 820 -9.54 16.53 -19.48
C ILE A 820 -8.75 16.99 -20.69
N LYS A 821 -7.50 17.43 -20.49
CA LYS A 821 -6.61 17.76 -21.60
C LYS A 821 -6.06 16.50 -22.26
N LEU A 822 -5.94 16.52 -23.60
CA LEU A 822 -5.38 15.39 -24.36
C LEU A 822 -3.97 15.01 -23.93
N GLY A 823 -3.14 15.99 -23.59
CA GLY A 823 -1.76 15.83 -23.13
C GLY A 823 -1.59 15.77 -21.61
N GLN A 824 -2.68 15.70 -20.83
CA GLN A 824 -2.63 15.65 -19.35
C GLN A 824 -1.76 14.48 -18.89
N ASN A 825 -0.84 14.77 -17.97
CA ASN A 825 0.05 13.75 -17.43
C ASN A 825 -0.74 12.66 -16.68
N ALA A 826 -0.46 11.41 -16.97
CA ALA A 826 -1.11 10.27 -16.32
C ALA A 826 -1.02 10.28 -14.77
N LEU A 827 0.04 10.86 -14.23
CA LEU A 827 0.26 10.95 -12.77
C LEU A 827 -0.64 11.99 -12.09
N THR A 828 -1.25 12.91 -12.87
CA THR A 828 -2.15 13.94 -12.35
C THR A 828 -3.63 13.56 -12.46
N LEU A 829 -3.93 12.45 -13.12
CA LEU A 829 -5.29 11.93 -13.24
C LEU A 829 -5.74 11.28 -11.92
N SER A 830 -7.00 11.44 -11.58
CA SER A 830 -7.63 10.67 -10.51
C SER A 830 -7.82 9.20 -10.91
N GLY A 831 -7.98 8.30 -9.94
CA GLY A 831 -8.23 6.88 -10.21
C GLY A 831 -9.47 6.67 -11.10
N GLY A 832 -10.55 7.40 -10.83
CA GLY A 832 -11.77 7.34 -11.65
C GLY A 832 -11.59 7.86 -13.09
N GLU A 833 -10.80 8.93 -13.29
CA GLU A 833 -10.46 9.42 -14.64
C GLU A 833 -9.63 8.38 -15.41
N ALA A 834 -8.61 7.81 -14.77
CA ALA A 834 -7.78 6.75 -15.36
C ALA A 834 -8.64 5.55 -15.78
N GLN A 835 -9.57 5.13 -14.93
CA GLN A 835 -10.49 4.04 -15.19
C GLN A 835 -11.39 4.33 -16.38
N ARG A 836 -11.98 5.53 -16.46
CA ARG A 836 -12.85 5.93 -17.59
C ARG A 836 -12.07 6.04 -18.90
N ILE A 837 -10.80 6.47 -18.88
CA ILE A 837 -9.93 6.45 -20.07
C ILE A 837 -9.70 5.01 -20.55
N LYS A 838 -9.46 4.05 -19.63
CA LYS A 838 -9.32 2.63 -19.97
C LYS A 838 -10.62 2.09 -20.57
N LEU A 839 -11.76 2.43 -19.98
CA LEU A 839 -13.08 2.05 -20.50
C LEU A 839 -13.29 2.61 -21.91
N ALA A 840 -12.99 3.90 -22.12
CA ALA A 840 -13.08 4.53 -23.44
C ALA A 840 -12.20 3.84 -24.50
N TYR A 841 -10.99 3.43 -24.13
CA TYR A 841 -10.11 2.68 -25.04
C TYR A 841 -10.70 1.32 -25.44
N GLU A 842 -11.29 0.59 -24.50
CA GLU A 842 -11.92 -0.72 -24.82
C GLU A 842 -13.19 -0.56 -25.65
N LEU A 843 -13.99 0.50 -25.42
CA LEU A 843 -15.18 0.81 -26.20
C LEU A 843 -14.93 1.16 -27.67
N GLN A 844 -13.70 1.57 -28.02
CA GLN A 844 -13.30 1.79 -29.43
C GLN A 844 -13.15 0.48 -30.22
N LYS A 845 -13.08 -0.66 -29.53
CA LYS A 845 -12.91 -1.97 -30.14
C LYS A 845 -14.27 -2.58 -30.50
N LYS A 846 -14.31 -3.45 -31.50
CA LYS A 846 -15.53 -4.13 -31.89
C LYS A 846 -16.00 -5.06 -30.77
N ALA A 847 -17.28 -4.96 -30.40
CA ALA A 847 -17.91 -5.88 -29.46
C ALA A 847 -17.98 -7.30 -30.03
N THR A 848 -17.75 -8.31 -29.19
CA THR A 848 -17.83 -9.72 -29.56
C THR A 848 -19.14 -10.39 -29.11
N GLY A 849 -19.85 -9.77 -28.17
CA GLY A 849 -21.01 -10.36 -27.50
C GLY A 849 -20.68 -11.50 -26.53
N LYS A 850 -19.38 -11.69 -26.26
CA LYS A 850 -18.86 -12.70 -25.31
C LYS A 850 -17.76 -12.16 -24.40
N THR A 851 -17.60 -10.82 -24.37
CA THR A 851 -16.63 -10.17 -23.49
C THR A 851 -17.27 -9.97 -22.11
N ILE A 852 -16.49 -10.18 -21.06
CA ILE A 852 -16.84 -9.76 -19.70
C ILE A 852 -15.96 -8.59 -19.28
N PHE A 853 -16.61 -7.48 -18.92
CA PHE A 853 -15.96 -6.31 -18.35
C PHE A 853 -16.08 -6.36 -16.82
N ILE A 854 -14.96 -6.22 -16.15
CA ILE A 854 -14.89 -6.11 -14.69
C ILE A 854 -14.50 -4.67 -14.35
N LEU A 855 -15.30 -4.01 -13.52
CA LEU A 855 -15.05 -2.65 -13.04
C LEU A 855 -15.06 -2.64 -11.52
N ASP A 856 -14.13 -1.92 -10.92
CA ASP A 856 -14.01 -1.77 -9.47
C ASP A 856 -14.32 -0.33 -9.09
N GLU A 857 -15.45 -0.12 -8.40
CA GLU A 857 -15.96 1.17 -7.92
C GLU A 857 -15.90 2.29 -9.00
N PRO A 858 -16.52 2.11 -10.17
CA PRO A 858 -16.39 3.07 -11.28
C PRO A 858 -17.09 4.42 -11.04
N THR A 859 -17.92 4.54 -9.99
CA THR A 859 -18.57 5.80 -9.61
C THR A 859 -17.72 6.68 -8.71
N THR A 860 -16.53 6.23 -8.33
CA THR A 860 -15.57 6.98 -7.50
C THR A 860 -15.29 8.37 -8.08
N GLY A 861 -15.47 9.41 -7.26
CA GLY A 861 -15.24 10.81 -7.67
C GLY A 861 -16.24 11.38 -8.68
N LEU A 862 -17.38 10.74 -8.84
CA LEU A 862 -18.41 11.18 -9.77
C LEU A 862 -19.60 11.84 -9.07
N HIS A 863 -19.99 12.99 -9.57
CA HIS A 863 -21.28 13.58 -9.27
C HIS A 863 -22.41 12.71 -9.85
N THR A 864 -23.59 12.67 -9.21
CA THR A 864 -24.75 11.86 -9.64
C THR A 864 -25.11 12.06 -11.12
N HIS A 865 -24.91 13.26 -11.67
CA HIS A 865 -25.10 13.54 -13.10
C HIS A 865 -24.11 12.75 -13.98
N ASP A 866 -22.84 12.66 -13.57
CA ASP A 866 -21.83 11.91 -14.30
C ASP A 866 -22.03 10.39 -14.14
N VAL A 867 -22.53 9.94 -12.98
CA VAL A 867 -22.98 8.55 -12.76
C VAL A 867 -24.06 8.16 -13.75
N LYS A 868 -25.05 9.03 -14.00
CA LYS A 868 -26.11 8.80 -15.01
C LYS A 868 -25.52 8.55 -16.41
N ARG A 869 -24.54 9.37 -16.82
CA ARG A 869 -23.84 9.19 -18.10
C ARG A 869 -23.07 7.87 -18.16
N LEU A 870 -22.35 7.54 -17.10
CA LEU A 870 -21.60 6.28 -17.01
C LEU A 870 -22.55 5.07 -17.12
N ILE A 871 -23.68 5.08 -16.42
CA ILE A 871 -24.71 4.04 -16.51
C ILE A 871 -25.17 3.86 -17.97
N GLN A 872 -25.44 4.94 -18.68
CA GLN A 872 -25.84 4.87 -20.10
C GLN A 872 -24.79 4.18 -20.97
N VAL A 873 -23.52 4.45 -20.71
CA VAL A 873 -22.39 3.80 -21.42
C VAL A 873 -22.33 2.31 -21.09
N LEU A 874 -22.45 1.96 -19.81
CA LEU A 874 -22.43 0.55 -19.36
C LEU A 874 -23.62 -0.22 -19.93
N MET A 875 -24.81 0.39 -19.98
CA MET A 875 -25.99 -0.24 -20.58
C MET A 875 -25.78 -0.53 -22.08
N ARG A 876 -25.14 0.38 -22.85
CA ARG A 876 -24.79 0.11 -24.26
C ARG A 876 -23.87 -1.11 -24.44
N ILE A 877 -22.96 -1.37 -23.50
CA ILE A 877 -22.12 -2.57 -23.53
C ILE A 877 -22.98 -3.83 -23.41
N VAL A 878 -23.91 -3.83 -22.45
CA VAL A 878 -24.82 -4.98 -22.25
C VAL A 878 -25.78 -5.16 -23.41
N ASP A 879 -26.26 -4.06 -24.02
CA ASP A 879 -27.13 -4.09 -25.21
C ASP A 879 -26.41 -4.70 -26.43
N ASN A 880 -25.05 -4.63 -26.46
CA ASN A 880 -24.20 -5.34 -27.42
C ASN A 880 -23.93 -6.80 -27.04
N HIS A 881 -24.68 -7.35 -26.09
CA HIS A 881 -24.58 -8.73 -25.58
C HIS A 881 -23.31 -9.07 -24.81
N ASP A 882 -22.45 -8.12 -24.51
CA ASP A 882 -21.32 -8.29 -23.59
C ASP A 882 -21.82 -8.29 -22.14
N SER A 883 -21.02 -8.80 -21.23
CA SER A 883 -21.37 -8.90 -19.80
C SER A 883 -20.61 -7.87 -18.99
N ILE A 884 -21.24 -7.31 -17.98
CA ILE A 884 -20.62 -6.37 -17.04
C ILE A 884 -20.72 -6.93 -15.63
N LEU A 885 -19.59 -6.92 -14.92
CA LEU A 885 -19.50 -7.23 -13.50
C LEU A 885 -18.85 -6.05 -12.78
N VAL A 886 -19.59 -5.41 -11.91
CA VAL A 886 -19.14 -4.21 -11.19
C VAL A 886 -19.09 -4.48 -9.70
N ILE A 887 -18.02 -4.07 -9.03
CA ILE A 887 -17.98 -3.94 -7.57
C ILE A 887 -18.45 -2.53 -7.24
N GLU A 888 -19.52 -2.39 -6.47
CA GLU A 888 -20.11 -1.06 -6.20
C GLU A 888 -20.80 -0.94 -4.84
N HIS A 889 -20.81 0.34 -4.36
CA HIS A 889 -21.51 0.78 -3.16
C HIS A 889 -22.55 1.85 -3.45
N ASN A 890 -22.45 2.54 -4.59
CA ASN A 890 -23.37 3.59 -4.99
C ASN A 890 -24.76 3.03 -5.30
N LEU A 891 -25.78 3.49 -4.56
CA LEU A 891 -27.15 2.99 -4.69
C LEU A 891 -27.77 3.28 -6.07
N ASP A 892 -27.39 4.36 -6.71
CA ASP A 892 -27.89 4.71 -8.05
C ASP A 892 -27.38 3.71 -9.11
N MET A 893 -26.16 3.24 -8.98
CA MET A 893 -25.61 2.18 -9.83
C MET A 893 -26.25 0.83 -9.50
N ILE A 894 -26.42 0.52 -8.21
CA ILE A 894 -26.96 -0.76 -7.75
C ILE A 894 -28.44 -0.91 -8.14
N LYS A 895 -29.26 0.17 -8.03
CA LYS A 895 -30.69 0.09 -8.35
C LYS A 895 -30.98 -0.15 -9.84
N VAL A 896 -30.05 0.15 -10.75
CA VAL A 896 -30.21 -0.08 -12.18
C VAL A 896 -29.67 -1.42 -12.66
N ALA A 897 -28.99 -2.18 -11.79
CA ALA A 897 -28.44 -3.50 -12.12
C ALA A 897 -29.51 -4.52 -12.50
N ASP A 898 -29.16 -5.45 -13.38
CA ASP A 898 -30.03 -6.59 -13.70
C ASP A 898 -29.95 -7.68 -12.63
N TYR A 899 -28.77 -7.84 -12.03
CA TYR A 899 -28.51 -8.88 -11.02
C TYR A 899 -27.50 -8.37 -9.98
N ILE A 900 -27.73 -8.71 -8.72
CA ILE A 900 -26.88 -8.32 -7.60
C ILE A 900 -26.38 -9.56 -6.86
N ILE A 901 -25.15 -9.50 -6.40
CA ILE A 901 -24.56 -10.47 -5.48
C ILE A 901 -24.11 -9.69 -4.24
N ASP A 902 -24.77 -9.91 -3.12
CA ASP A 902 -24.49 -9.20 -1.87
C ASP A 902 -23.66 -10.06 -0.93
N LEU A 903 -22.46 -9.57 -0.55
CA LEU A 903 -21.52 -10.22 0.33
C LEU A 903 -21.54 -9.60 1.73
N GLY A 904 -21.42 -10.45 2.74
CA GLY A 904 -21.41 -10.00 4.14
C GLY A 904 -21.37 -11.17 5.13
N PRO A 905 -22.05 -11.04 6.31
CA PRO A 905 -22.81 -9.86 6.77
C PRO A 905 -21.93 -8.69 7.20
N GLU A 906 -20.71 -8.95 7.67
CA GLU A 906 -19.75 -7.98 8.16
C GLU A 906 -18.45 -8.01 7.34
N GLY A 907 -17.47 -7.16 7.71
CA GLY A 907 -16.12 -7.19 7.16
C GLY A 907 -15.20 -8.21 7.86
N GLY A 908 -14.06 -8.53 7.22
CA GLY A 908 -13.03 -9.40 7.78
C GLY A 908 -13.52 -10.83 8.06
N ASP A 909 -13.14 -11.39 9.20
CA ASP A 909 -13.44 -12.79 9.56
C ASP A 909 -14.92 -13.10 9.72
N LYS A 910 -15.73 -12.10 10.05
CA LYS A 910 -17.19 -12.20 10.14
C LYS A 910 -17.91 -12.06 8.81
N GLY A 911 -17.17 -11.73 7.74
CA GLY A 911 -17.65 -11.62 6.37
C GLY A 911 -17.41 -12.87 5.53
N GLY A 912 -17.42 -12.68 4.22
CA GLY A 912 -17.04 -13.72 3.26
C GLY A 912 -18.17 -14.70 2.88
N TYR A 913 -19.41 -14.39 3.22
CA TYR A 913 -20.58 -15.15 2.81
C TYR A 913 -21.39 -14.43 1.72
N VAL A 914 -22.10 -15.18 0.89
CA VAL A 914 -23.15 -14.64 0.03
C VAL A 914 -24.42 -14.52 0.87
N ILE A 915 -24.85 -13.30 1.13
CA ILE A 915 -26.05 -13.01 1.93
C ILE A 915 -27.31 -13.18 1.10
N ALA A 916 -27.26 -12.61 -0.12
CA ALA A 916 -28.37 -12.70 -1.08
C ALA A 916 -27.83 -12.55 -2.51
N SER A 917 -28.55 -13.11 -3.46
CA SER A 917 -28.30 -12.91 -4.90
C SER A 917 -29.61 -12.92 -5.66
N GLY A 918 -29.77 -12.01 -6.61
CA GLY A 918 -31.00 -11.85 -7.37
C GLY A 918 -31.16 -10.46 -7.97
N THR A 919 -32.37 -10.10 -8.36
CA THR A 919 -32.68 -8.73 -8.83
C THR A 919 -32.64 -7.72 -7.67
N PRO A 920 -32.48 -6.42 -7.93
CA PRO A 920 -32.52 -5.39 -6.88
C PRO A 920 -33.78 -5.48 -6.00
N GLU A 921 -34.92 -5.84 -6.58
CA GLU A 921 -36.19 -6.02 -5.86
C GLU A 921 -36.18 -7.23 -4.92
N GLU A 922 -35.50 -8.32 -5.30
CA GLU A 922 -35.33 -9.51 -4.46
C GLU A 922 -34.37 -9.22 -3.30
N ILE A 923 -33.27 -8.51 -3.57
CA ILE A 923 -32.31 -8.09 -2.52
C ILE A 923 -32.98 -7.15 -1.51
N ALA A 924 -33.83 -6.21 -1.97
CA ALA A 924 -34.55 -5.28 -1.10
C ALA A 924 -35.54 -5.98 -0.15
N ARG A 925 -35.93 -7.23 -0.43
CA ARG A 925 -36.80 -8.05 0.44
C ARG A 925 -36.00 -8.84 1.49
N CYS A 926 -34.68 -8.97 1.32
CA CYS A 926 -33.82 -9.71 2.23
C CYS A 926 -33.45 -8.85 3.46
N GLU A 927 -34.03 -9.14 4.61
CA GLU A 927 -33.78 -8.39 5.85
C GLU A 927 -32.35 -8.49 6.36
N LYS A 928 -31.63 -9.56 6.01
CA LYS A 928 -30.23 -9.78 6.41
C LYS A 928 -29.26 -8.95 5.55
N SER A 929 -29.70 -8.41 4.43
CA SER A 929 -28.90 -7.60 3.52
C SER A 929 -28.93 -6.14 3.94
N TYR A 930 -27.80 -5.59 4.37
CA TYR A 930 -27.67 -4.15 4.61
C TYR A 930 -27.95 -3.37 3.33
N THR A 931 -27.35 -3.78 2.21
CA THR A 931 -27.61 -3.18 0.89
C THR A 931 -29.11 -3.19 0.56
N GLY A 932 -29.81 -4.31 0.85
CA GLY A 932 -31.25 -4.46 0.63
C GLY A 932 -32.07 -3.46 1.45
N GLN A 933 -31.70 -3.18 2.68
CA GLN A 933 -32.38 -2.20 3.54
C GLN A 933 -32.32 -0.78 2.94
N TYR A 934 -31.16 -0.38 2.40
CA TYR A 934 -31.00 0.93 1.74
C TYR A 934 -31.67 0.96 0.37
N LEU A 935 -31.56 -0.11 -0.44
CA LEU A 935 -32.25 -0.24 -1.72
C LEU A 935 -33.76 -0.08 -1.62
N LYS A 936 -34.37 -0.62 -0.56
CA LYS A 936 -35.81 -0.50 -0.31
C LYS A 936 -36.28 0.96 -0.27
N LYS A 937 -35.43 1.88 0.19
CA LYS A 937 -35.75 3.31 0.23
C LYS A 937 -35.73 3.93 -1.18
N VAL A 938 -34.75 3.51 -2.00
CA VAL A 938 -34.48 4.13 -3.34
C VAL A 938 -35.37 3.54 -4.43
N LEU A 939 -35.78 2.27 -4.30
CA LEU A 939 -36.72 1.62 -5.24
C LEU A 939 -38.18 2.06 -5.05
N LYS A 940 -38.54 2.62 -3.88
CA LYS A 940 -39.87 3.16 -3.59
C LYS A 940 -40.05 4.62 -4.03
N LYS A 941 -38.97 5.38 -4.20
CA LYS A 941 -38.94 6.73 -4.73
C LYS A 941 -39.01 6.70 -6.28
#